data_fab8e58a037de481ee2cc9e2fec8bd93
#
_entry.id   fab8e58a037de481ee2cc9e2fec8bd93
#
_cell.length_a   1.000
_cell.length_b   1.000
_cell.length_c   1.000
_cell.angle_alpha   90.00
_cell.angle_beta   90.00
_cell.angle_gamma   90.00
#
_symmetry.space_group_name_H-M   'P 1'
#
loop_
_entity.id
_entity.type
_entity.pdbx_description
1 polymer ?
#
loop_
_entity_poly.entity_id
_entity_poly.type
_entity_poly.pdbx_seq_one_letter_code
_entity_poly.pdbx_strand_id
1 'polypeptide(L)'
;MSDTFRGVINLDVRDSVPDWAPYEQPKAPEGSPNVVYVVLDDVGFGAMSCYGGPIETPNIDRIAANGLRYSQWHTTALCSPTRSALLTGRNHTTNGMACISEAAIGFPGANGHIPSECATLAEILVEKGYSTALTGKWHLCPEGEMNLASTKRNWPTGRGFERFYGFLGAETSQWYPDLVHDQHPVEQPAPPEAGYHFGVDITDRAIQYIDDVKAIAPERPVFLYYAPGCAHAPHQAPPEWIERYRGRFDAGYEAMREEILARQKALGLVPENTELPPVNPIGTPDTRTGPGGLPFPPLDFTRPWADLGADEQRLFARMAEVYAGFLSHCDDQIGRIVDYLEDIGQLDNTIFVVVSDNGASGEGGPNGSVNENKFFNNVADDLAENLAMLDKLGGVETYGHYPNGWAMAFNTPFKMWKRYSFNGGTCDPCVISWPAGIAARGEVRDQYHHAVDIVPTVLDCLGLELPATVKGYPQTPLQGLSMRYSFDSASLPSAKTTQFYSMLGTRGIWHQGWKAVTTHPAISGWSDFHKDTWELYHTDTDRAELTDLAGQEPERLQQLIGLWFYEAGVNQAFPLDDRSALEILSTPRPELTPARNRYVYRPGGSEVPESVAVNIRNRSYSIGALVDLPGPGASGVLFSHGGRFGGHALYVKDGRLTYAYNFLGSEEQRITATEPLPVGEKLILAASFEKDGEVSPGLATGILSLHHGDRKVGEGRIRTQPGRFTLAGEGLNVGKDSGDAVTADYPGTAPWAFSGGTLHRVAVDVSGEPYIDLEREAEAMLARE
;
A
#
# COMPACT_ATOMS: atom_id res chain seq x y z
N MET A 1 7.89 -32.13 20.86
CA MET A 1 7.50 -33.34 21.65
C MET A 1 7.16 -34.43 20.66
N SER A 2 7.41 -35.69 20.93
CA SER A 2 7.17 -36.75 19.96
C SER A 2 5.64 -36.94 19.80
N ASP A 3 5.12 -36.78 18.61
CA ASP A 3 3.72 -37.00 18.24
C ASP A 3 3.35 -38.50 18.26
N THR A 4 3.99 -39.24 19.13
CA THR A 4 3.81 -40.69 19.22
C THR A 4 2.70 -40.99 20.20
N PHE A 5 1.66 -41.65 19.72
CA PHE A 5 0.57 -42.18 20.54
C PHE A 5 1.12 -43.08 21.65
N ARG A 6 0.73 -42.82 22.91
CA ARG A 6 1.15 -43.54 24.12
C ARG A 6 0.03 -44.33 24.79
N GLY A 7 -1.15 -44.32 24.17
CA GLY A 7 -2.30 -45.07 24.65
C GLY A 7 -2.18 -46.59 24.42
N VAL A 8 -3.23 -47.34 24.79
CA VAL A 8 -3.31 -48.79 24.57
C VAL A 8 -4.44 -49.07 23.59
N ILE A 9 -4.12 -49.76 22.49
CA ILE A 9 -5.08 -50.12 21.46
C ILE A 9 -5.42 -51.62 21.63
N ASN A 10 -6.66 -51.94 22.00
CA ASN A 10 -7.22 -53.25 21.99
C ASN A 10 -8.28 -53.37 20.90
N LEU A 11 -8.88 -54.58 20.72
CA LEU A 11 -9.92 -54.79 19.72
C LEU A 11 -11.19 -53.96 20.03
N ASP A 12 -11.54 -53.83 21.30
CA ASP A 12 -12.68 -53.04 21.76
C ASP A 12 -12.20 -51.71 22.34
N VAL A 13 -12.90 -50.61 21.98
CA VAL A 13 -12.58 -49.26 22.47
C VAL A 13 -12.72 -49.18 23.99
N ARG A 14 -13.59 -49.96 24.60
CA ARG A 14 -13.84 -50.02 26.07
C ARG A 14 -12.68 -50.62 26.85
N ASP A 15 -11.86 -51.45 26.18
CA ASP A 15 -10.68 -52.09 26.75
C ASP A 15 -9.39 -51.31 26.36
N SER A 16 -9.53 -50.25 25.60
CA SER A 16 -8.46 -49.41 25.10
C SER A 16 -8.27 -48.17 26.00
N VAL A 17 -7.05 -47.60 25.98
CA VAL A 17 -6.74 -46.37 26.72
C VAL A 17 -6.40 -45.27 25.70
N PRO A 18 -7.20 -44.21 25.62
CA PRO A 18 -6.91 -43.12 24.69
C PRO A 18 -5.70 -42.28 25.12
N ASP A 19 -5.03 -41.71 24.16
CA ASP A 19 -4.02 -40.65 24.35
C ASP A 19 -4.32 -39.50 23.41
N TRP A 20 -4.76 -38.38 23.96
CA TRP A 20 -5.12 -37.20 23.20
C TRP A 20 -3.92 -36.30 22.90
N ALA A 21 -2.78 -36.44 23.60
CA ALA A 21 -1.66 -35.55 23.52
C ALA A 21 -1.12 -35.34 22.09
N PRO A 22 -1.07 -36.37 21.19
CA PRO A 22 -0.65 -36.16 19.80
C PRO A 22 -1.64 -35.37 18.93
N TYR A 23 -2.88 -35.22 19.38
CA TYR A 23 -4.01 -34.62 18.63
C TYR A 23 -4.46 -33.28 19.20
N GLU A 24 -3.88 -32.86 20.33
CA GLU A 24 -4.18 -31.56 20.90
C GLU A 24 -3.58 -30.42 20.03
N GLN A 25 -4.33 -29.32 19.93
CA GLN A 25 -3.82 -28.12 19.30
C GLN A 25 -2.64 -27.55 20.10
N PRO A 26 -1.66 -26.90 19.44
CA PRO A 26 -0.59 -26.19 20.13
C PRO A 26 -1.15 -25.18 21.13
N LYS A 27 -0.56 -25.08 22.31
CA LYS A 27 -0.90 -24.10 23.34
C LYS A 27 0.31 -23.23 23.62
N ALA A 28 0.10 -21.92 23.66
CA ALA A 28 1.13 -21.00 24.09
C ALA A 28 1.44 -21.22 25.60
N PRO A 29 2.64 -20.92 26.06
CA PRO A 29 2.96 -20.91 27.48
C PRO A 29 1.99 -20.01 28.25
N GLU A 30 1.67 -20.40 29.50
CA GLU A 30 0.82 -19.59 30.37
C GLU A 30 1.38 -18.19 30.57
N GLY A 31 0.56 -17.17 30.46
CA GLY A 31 0.98 -15.77 30.59
C GLY A 31 1.67 -15.18 29.35
N SER A 32 1.73 -15.89 28.23
CA SER A 32 2.26 -15.35 26.97
C SER A 32 1.55 -14.04 26.61
N PRO A 33 2.27 -12.96 26.28
CA PRO A 33 1.68 -11.68 25.92
C PRO A 33 0.98 -11.75 24.54
N ASN A 34 -0.04 -10.93 24.33
CA ASN A 34 -0.51 -10.62 22.99
C ASN A 34 0.56 -9.80 22.25
N VAL A 35 0.52 -9.82 20.93
CA VAL A 35 1.38 -9.03 20.06
C VAL A 35 0.51 -8.25 19.08
N VAL A 36 0.66 -6.93 19.03
CA VAL A 36 -0.06 -6.06 18.11
C VAL A 36 0.98 -5.24 17.31
N TYR A 37 1.03 -5.50 16.02
CA TYR A 37 1.75 -4.61 15.09
C TYR A 37 0.77 -3.58 14.55
N VAL A 38 1.11 -2.30 14.66
CA VAL A 38 0.45 -1.19 13.97
C VAL A 38 1.44 -0.71 12.92
N VAL A 39 1.15 -0.99 11.66
CA VAL A 39 2.04 -0.66 10.54
C VAL A 39 1.40 0.46 9.74
N LEU A 40 1.85 1.68 10.01
CA LEU A 40 1.48 2.88 9.27
C LEU A 40 2.17 2.88 7.90
N ASP A 41 1.63 3.63 6.97
CA ASP A 41 2.03 3.69 5.57
C ASP A 41 2.38 5.13 5.20
N ASP A 42 3.56 5.39 4.67
CA ASP A 42 4.01 6.73 4.26
C ASP A 42 4.01 7.79 5.39
N VAL A 43 4.21 7.40 6.64
CA VAL A 43 4.24 8.32 7.78
C VAL A 43 5.68 8.66 8.15
N GLY A 44 6.14 9.83 7.72
CA GLY A 44 7.51 10.29 7.96
C GLY A 44 7.82 10.57 9.43
N PHE A 45 9.11 10.61 9.76
CA PHE A 45 9.64 10.78 11.11
C PHE A 45 9.10 12.02 11.84
N GLY A 46 8.84 13.12 11.12
CA GLY A 46 8.36 14.37 11.66
C GLY A 46 6.83 14.58 11.56
N ALA A 47 6.03 13.54 11.29
CA ALA A 47 4.59 13.71 11.10
C ALA A 47 3.80 13.71 12.43
N MET A 48 4.02 12.71 13.29
CA MET A 48 3.25 12.47 14.51
C MET A 48 3.70 13.33 15.70
N SER A 49 2.77 13.65 16.59
CA SER A 49 3.01 14.47 17.79
C SER A 49 4.11 13.92 18.71
N CYS A 50 4.17 12.59 18.96
CA CYS A 50 5.20 12.00 19.78
C CYS A 50 6.62 12.03 19.15
N TYR A 51 6.73 12.38 17.87
CA TYR A 51 7.96 12.64 17.14
C TYR A 51 8.15 14.14 16.80
N GLY A 52 7.43 15.03 17.49
CA GLY A 52 7.54 16.48 17.33
C GLY A 52 6.74 17.05 16.15
N GLY A 53 5.95 16.21 15.47
CA GLY A 53 5.13 16.60 14.32
C GLY A 53 3.95 17.49 14.65
N PRO A 54 3.33 18.09 13.62
CA PRO A 54 2.18 18.97 13.77
C PRO A 54 0.86 18.22 13.89
N ILE A 55 0.84 16.90 13.63
CA ILE A 55 -0.37 16.09 13.56
C ILE A 55 -0.61 15.43 14.92
N GLU A 56 -1.80 15.65 15.45
CA GLU A 56 -2.21 15.13 16.75
C GLU A 56 -2.49 13.63 16.67
N THR A 57 -1.72 12.84 17.44
CA THR A 57 -1.83 11.39 17.53
C THR A 57 -1.87 10.94 19.00
N PRO A 58 -2.89 11.39 19.80
CA PRO A 58 -2.93 11.19 21.23
C PRO A 58 -2.93 9.73 21.68
N ASN A 59 -3.43 8.81 20.86
CA ASN A 59 -3.47 7.39 21.20
C ASN A 59 -2.10 6.71 20.97
N ILE A 60 -1.40 7.07 19.88
CA ILE A 60 -0.01 6.65 19.68
C ILE A 60 0.89 7.31 20.74
N ASP A 61 0.63 8.57 21.12
CA ASP A 61 1.33 9.26 22.22
C ASP A 61 1.14 8.51 23.55
N ARG A 62 -0.07 7.98 23.82
CA ARG A 62 -0.37 7.14 25.00
C ARG A 62 0.43 5.84 24.97
N ILE A 63 0.54 5.16 23.82
CA ILE A 63 1.38 3.97 23.65
C ILE A 63 2.85 4.34 23.89
N ALA A 64 3.33 5.45 23.32
CA ALA A 64 4.68 5.94 23.49
C ALA A 64 5.00 6.33 24.94
N ALA A 65 4.07 6.96 25.66
CA ALA A 65 4.22 7.30 27.06
C ALA A 65 4.34 6.07 27.97
N ASN A 66 3.74 4.95 27.57
CA ASN A 66 3.82 3.65 28.27
C ASN A 66 4.91 2.73 27.70
N GLY A 67 5.78 3.23 26.84
CA GLY A 67 6.81 2.47 26.15
C GLY A 67 8.03 3.28 25.81
N LEU A 68 8.66 2.94 24.70
CA LEU A 68 9.92 3.48 24.21
C LEU A 68 9.73 4.03 22.79
N ARG A 69 10.34 5.18 22.50
CA ARG A 69 10.46 5.76 21.17
C ARG A 69 11.88 5.58 20.66
N TYR A 70 12.02 5.02 19.47
CA TYR A 70 13.32 4.84 18.83
C TYR A 70 13.60 5.99 17.86
N SER A 71 14.72 6.69 18.02
CA SER A 71 15.13 7.82 17.19
C SER A 71 16.06 7.42 16.04
N GLN A 72 16.52 6.17 16.02
CA GLN A 72 17.34 5.57 14.97
C GLN A 72 16.82 4.18 14.57
N TRP A 73 15.51 4.08 14.35
CA TRP A 73 14.95 2.89 13.76
C TRP A 73 14.77 3.11 12.25
N HIS A 74 15.12 2.09 11.46
CA HIS A 74 15.25 2.23 10.02
C HIS A 74 14.41 1.19 9.25
N THR A 75 14.01 1.57 8.04
CA THR A 75 13.24 0.77 7.08
C THR A 75 14.03 0.55 5.80
N THR A 76 13.38 -0.02 4.78
CA THR A 76 13.98 -0.28 3.47
C THR A 76 13.70 0.83 2.44
N ALA A 77 13.02 1.91 2.83
CA ALA A 77 12.55 3.02 2.00
C ALA A 77 11.31 2.72 1.12
N LEU A 78 10.71 1.52 1.22
CA LEU A 78 9.48 1.15 0.50
C LEU A 78 8.64 0.14 1.28
N CYS A 79 7.32 0.17 1.04
CA CYS A 79 6.32 -0.59 1.81
C CYS A 79 6.47 -2.12 1.68
N SER A 80 6.33 -2.77 0.51
CA SER A 80 6.46 -4.24 0.40
C SER A 80 7.80 -4.76 0.95
N PRO A 81 8.94 -4.14 0.61
CA PRO A 81 10.24 -4.53 1.16
C PRO A 81 10.28 -4.47 2.69
N THR A 82 9.83 -3.37 3.30
CA THR A 82 9.80 -3.22 4.76
C THR A 82 8.80 -4.18 5.42
N ARG A 83 7.58 -4.31 4.87
CA ARG A 83 6.57 -5.26 5.38
C ARG A 83 7.09 -6.69 5.35
N SER A 84 7.84 -7.08 4.32
CA SER A 84 8.48 -8.39 4.25
C SER A 84 9.53 -8.58 5.36
N ALA A 85 10.34 -7.55 5.61
CA ALA A 85 11.35 -7.55 6.67
C ALA A 85 10.72 -7.61 8.08
N LEU A 86 9.66 -6.81 8.34
CA LEU A 86 8.89 -6.79 9.58
C LEU A 86 8.27 -8.15 9.92
N LEU A 87 7.85 -8.91 8.92
CA LEU A 87 7.19 -10.20 9.13
C LEU A 87 8.16 -11.37 9.19
N THR A 88 9.35 -11.27 8.60
CA THR A 88 10.26 -12.40 8.48
C THR A 88 11.53 -12.27 9.30
N GLY A 89 11.96 -11.05 9.66
CA GLY A 89 13.26 -10.80 10.31
C GLY A 89 14.45 -11.00 9.38
N ARG A 90 14.25 -10.93 8.07
CA ARG A 90 15.29 -11.04 7.02
C ARG A 90 15.25 -9.81 6.12
N ASN A 91 16.40 -9.51 5.51
CA ASN A 91 16.48 -8.42 4.55
C ASN A 91 15.54 -8.65 3.37
N HIS A 92 14.98 -7.57 2.86
CA HIS A 92 13.94 -7.61 1.86
C HIS A 92 14.37 -8.34 0.57
N THR A 93 15.62 -8.22 0.16
CA THR A 93 16.16 -8.94 -1.00
C THR A 93 16.32 -10.45 -0.74
N THR A 94 16.63 -10.87 0.49
CA THR A 94 16.57 -12.28 0.89
C THR A 94 15.13 -12.82 0.82
N ASN A 95 14.14 -11.94 1.00
CA ASN A 95 12.72 -12.25 0.88
C ASN A 95 12.17 -12.19 -0.56
N GLY A 96 13.02 -11.94 -1.57
CA GLY A 96 12.56 -11.79 -2.96
C GLY A 96 11.87 -10.44 -3.24
N MET A 97 11.98 -9.47 -2.32
CA MET A 97 11.32 -8.15 -2.37
C MET A 97 12.33 -7.03 -2.55
N ALA A 98 13.15 -7.06 -3.61
CA ALA A 98 14.06 -5.97 -3.92
C ALA A 98 13.34 -4.65 -4.21
N CYS A 99 12.09 -4.72 -4.64
CA CYS A 99 11.16 -3.61 -4.83
C CYS A 99 9.77 -4.07 -4.40
N ILE A 100 8.71 -3.31 -4.72
CA ILE A 100 7.32 -3.72 -4.51
C ILE A 100 6.95 -5.00 -5.27
N SER A 101 5.91 -5.66 -4.81
CA SER A 101 5.42 -6.90 -5.40
C SER A 101 5.00 -6.77 -6.88
N GLU A 102 4.54 -5.58 -7.28
CA GLU A 102 4.13 -5.23 -8.64
C GLU A 102 5.32 -5.07 -9.61
N ALA A 103 6.50 -4.75 -9.10
CA ALA A 103 7.74 -4.57 -9.88
C ALA A 103 8.62 -5.83 -9.99
N ALA A 104 8.08 -7.00 -9.70
CA ALA A 104 8.83 -8.26 -9.75
C ALA A 104 9.49 -8.54 -11.13
N ILE A 105 10.75 -8.98 -11.12
CA ILE A 105 11.58 -9.15 -12.33
C ILE A 105 12.17 -10.55 -12.52
N GLY A 106 11.76 -11.56 -11.75
CA GLY A 106 12.14 -12.95 -11.95
C GLY A 106 13.57 -13.32 -11.54
N PHE A 107 14.23 -12.51 -10.71
CA PHE A 107 15.50 -12.86 -10.06
C PHE A 107 15.29 -13.28 -8.61
N PRO A 108 16.19 -14.09 -8.02
CA PRO A 108 15.98 -14.61 -6.66
C PRO A 108 15.64 -13.54 -5.62
N GLY A 109 16.34 -12.41 -5.62
CA GLY A 109 16.11 -11.31 -4.70
C GLY A 109 14.97 -10.36 -5.09
N ALA A 110 14.33 -10.54 -6.26
CA ALA A 110 13.42 -9.56 -6.85
C ALA A 110 12.20 -10.17 -7.56
N ASN A 111 11.74 -11.35 -7.13
CA ASN A 111 10.64 -12.08 -7.79
C ASN A 111 9.25 -11.79 -7.19
N GLY A 112 9.17 -11.00 -6.14
CA GLY A 112 7.90 -10.66 -5.47
C GLY A 112 7.29 -11.78 -4.62
N HIS A 113 8.02 -12.87 -4.36
CA HIS A 113 7.55 -14.02 -3.58
C HIS A 113 8.45 -14.23 -2.36
N ILE A 114 7.88 -14.15 -1.17
CA ILE A 114 8.61 -14.50 0.06
C ILE A 114 8.84 -16.02 0.08
N PRO A 115 10.08 -16.51 0.12
CA PRO A 115 10.37 -17.95 0.13
C PRO A 115 9.76 -18.64 1.36
N SER A 116 9.41 -19.93 1.22
CA SER A 116 8.92 -20.72 2.36
C SER A 116 9.98 -20.91 3.45
N GLU A 117 11.26 -20.79 3.09
CA GLU A 117 12.42 -20.78 3.98
C GLU A 117 12.53 -19.48 4.81
N CYS A 118 11.73 -18.46 4.47
CA CYS A 118 11.59 -17.20 5.20
C CYS A 118 10.18 -17.12 5.80
N ALA A 119 9.88 -18.00 6.76
CA ALA A 119 8.58 -18.00 7.41
C ALA A 119 8.27 -16.65 8.06
N THR A 120 7.02 -16.23 7.98
CA THR A 120 6.52 -15.04 8.67
C THR A 120 6.37 -15.30 10.16
N LEU A 121 6.34 -14.24 10.95
CA LEU A 121 6.04 -14.33 12.38
C LEU A 121 4.67 -15.01 12.62
N ALA A 122 3.68 -14.75 11.77
CA ALA A 122 2.37 -15.41 11.86
C ALA A 122 2.47 -16.94 11.67
N GLU A 123 3.25 -17.40 10.68
CA GLU A 123 3.50 -18.85 10.46
C GLU A 123 4.20 -19.50 11.66
N ILE A 124 5.10 -18.75 12.33
CA ILE A 124 5.80 -19.23 13.53
C ILE A 124 4.84 -19.28 14.72
N LEU A 125 4.08 -18.20 14.96
CA LEU A 125 3.27 -18.05 16.15
C LEU A 125 2.03 -18.95 16.16
N VAL A 126 1.41 -19.21 15.00
CA VAL A 126 0.26 -20.15 14.92
C VAL A 126 0.68 -21.56 15.37
N GLU A 127 1.88 -22.01 15.03
CA GLU A 127 2.45 -23.28 15.50
C GLU A 127 2.81 -23.27 17.00
N LYS A 128 2.85 -22.08 17.60
CA LYS A 128 3.12 -21.87 19.04
C LYS A 128 1.85 -21.61 19.86
N GLY A 129 0.69 -21.78 19.25
CA GLY A 129 -0.61 -21.68 19.95
C GLY A 129 -1.21 -20.28 20.01
N TYR A 130 -0.71 -19.33 19.25
CA TYR A 130 -1.33 -18.02 19.04
C TYR A 130 -2.50 -18.12 18.08
N SER A 131 -3.47 -17.25 18.24
CA SER A 131 -4.40 -16.91 17.16
C SER A 131 -3.83 -15.73 16.37
N THR A 132 -3.91 -15.78 15.04
CA THR A 132 -3.25 -14.82 14.17
C THR A 132 -4.25 -14.15 13.24
N ALA A 133 -4.26 -12.82 13.21
CA ALA A 133 -5.16 -12.04 12.37
C ALA A 133 -4.43 -10.87 11.70
N LEU A 134 -4.85 -10.56 10.48
CA LEU A 134 -4.44 -9.36 9.76
C LEU A 134 -5.67 -8.56 9.36
N THR A 135 -5.65 -7.25 9.62
CA THR A 135 -6.65 -6.32 9.10
C THR A 135 -5.96 -5.14 8.39
N GLY A 136 -6.42 -4.83 7.17
CA GLY A 136 -5.90 -3.76 6.35
C GLY A 136 -4.98 -4.22 5.21
N LYS A 137 -3.91 -3.46 4.94
CA LYS A 137 -3.00 -3.63 3.80
C LYS A 137 -2.09 -4.85 3.94
N TRP A 138 -2.04 -5.69 2.91
CA TRP A 138 -1.09 -6.79 2.79
C TRP A 138 0.18 -6.42 2.02
N HIS A 139 0.05 -6.09 0.75
CA HIS A 139 1.09 -5.67 -0.19
C HIS A 139 2.31 -6.61 -0.28
N LEU A 140 2.13 -7.91 -0.12
CA LEU A 140 3.16 -8.96 -0.24
C LEU A 140 2.72 -10.11 -1.15
N CYS A 141 1.81 -9.81 -2.10
CA CYS A 141 1.31 -10.74 -3.10
C CYS A 141 1.60 -10.18 -4.50
N PRO A 142 2.23 -10.92 -5.41
CA PRO A 142 2.41 -10.46 -6.79
C PRO A 142 1.07 -10.12 -7.44
N GLU A 143 1.02 -9.05 -8.22
CA GLU A 143 -0.22 -8.55 -8.85
C GLU A 143 -0.96 -9.63 -9.66
N GLY A 144 -0.23 -10.44 -10.41
CA GLY A 144 -0.80 -11.55 -11.18
C GLY A 144 -1.47 -12.65 -10.33
N GLU A 145 -1.25 -12.67 -9.02
CA GLU A 145 -1.85 -13.61 -8.07
C GLU A 145 -2.99 -13.01 -7.25
N MET A 146 -3.28 -11.71 -7.37
CA MET A 146 -4.37 -11.02 -6.67
C MET A 146 -5.74 -11.28 -7.31
N ASN A 147 -6.06 -12.54 -7.60
CA ASN A 147 -7.33 -12.96 -8.19
C ASN A 147 -7.76 -14.35 -7.74
N LEU A 148 -9.04 -14.68 -7.95
CA LEU A 148 -9.62 -15.95 -7.46
C LEU A 148 -9.12 -17.19 -8.20
N ALA A 149 -8.57 -17.06 -9.40
CA ALA A 149 -8.04 -18.19 -10.18
C ALA A 149 -6.62 -18.58 -9.77
N SER A 150 -5.87 -17.68 -9.14
CA SER A 150 -4.49 -17.92 -8.69
C SER A 150 -4.44 -18.71 -7.39
N THR A 151 -3.24 -19.24 -7.08
CA THR A 151 -2.94 -19.81 -5.76
C THR A 151 -3.09 -18.76 -4.65
N LYS A 152 -3.53 -19.19 -3.47
CA LYS A 152 -3.60 -18.33 -2.28
C LYS A 152 -2.35 -18.42 -1.40
N ARG A 153 -1.28 -18.99 -1.94
CA ARG A 153 -0.04 -19.26 -1.19
C ARG A 153 0.64 -17.98 -0.67
N ASN A 154 0.56 -16.89 -1.45
CA ASN A 154 1.13 -15.59 -1.09
C ASN A 154 0.11 -14.63 -0.47
N TRP A 155 -1.14 -15.05 -0.30
CA TRP A 155 -2.16 -14.30 0.43
C TRP A 155 -1.92 -14.39 1.94
N PRO A 156 -2.48 -13.49 2.76
CA PRO A 156 -2.29 -13.52 4.22
C PRO A 156 -2.58 -14.90 4.83
N THR A 157 -3.71 -15.53 4.42
CA THR A 157 -4.10 -16.86 4.91
C THR A 157 -3.14 -17.98 4.49
N GLY A 158 -2.43 -17.82 3.37
CA GLY A 158 -1.36 -18.72 2.96
C GLY A 158 -0.07 -18.52 3.76
N ARG A 159 0.12 -17.36 4.37
CA ARG A 159 1.31 -16.92 5.10
C ARG A 159 1.10 -16.85 6.63
N GLY A 160 0.19 -17.68 7.16
CA GLY A 160 0.08 -17.95 8.59
C GLY A 160 -0.95 -17.12 9.34
N PHE A 161 -1.70 -16.23 8.70
CA PHE A 161 -2.81 -15.55 9.32
C PHE A 161 -4.08 -16.41 9.21
N GLU A 162 -4.67 -16.77 10.35
CA GLU A 162 -5.91 -17.55 10.39
C GLU A 162 -7.10 -16.73 9.88
N ARG A 163 -7.05 -15.40 10.05
CA ARG A 163 -8.08 -14.47 9.59
C ARG A 163 -7.44 -13.29 8.85
N PHE A 164 -8.15 -12.84 7.83
CA PHE A 164 -7.77 -11.66 7.05
C PHE A 164 -9.00 -10.84 6.69
N TYR A 165 -8.91 -9.52 6.85
CA TYR A 165 -9.88 -8.57 6.33
C TYR A 165 -9.20 -7.28 5.89
N GLY A 166 -9.22 -6.97 4.59
CA GLY A 166 -8.52 -5.80 4.06
C GLY A 166 -8.28 -5.91 2.55
N PHE A 167 -7.18 -5.37 2.07
CA PHE A 167 -6.84 -5.38 0.65
C PHE A 167 -5.44 -5.96 0.38
N LEU A 168 -5.25 -6.49 -0.85
CA LEU A 168 -4.03 -7.24 -1.21
C LEU A 168 -2.96 -6.36 -1.85
N GLY A 169 -3.34 -5.29 -2.53
CA GLY A 169 -2.48 -4.41 -3.31
C GLY A 169 -1.78 -3.32 -2.49
N ALA A 170 -1.21 -2.37 -3.23
CA ALA A 170 -0.43 -1.28 -2.67
C ALA A 170 -1.29 -0.21 -2.02
N GLU A 171 -2.45 0.10 -2.58
CA GLU A 171 -3.37 1.15 -2.12
C GLU A 171 -4.83 0.73 -2.28
N THR A 172 -5.73 1.47 -1.64
CA THR A 172 -7.17 1.34 -1.83
C THR A 172 -7.88 2.64 -1.44
N SER A 173 -9.06 2.91 -2.01
CA SER A 173 -9.92 3.99 -1.55
C SER A 173 -10.39 3.72 -0.11
N GLN A 174 -10.40 4.76 0.73
CA GLN A 174 -10.96 4.67 2.09
C GLN A 174 -12.50 4.66 2.10
N TRP A 175 -13.11 5.09 0.99
CA TRP A 175 -14.57 5.17 0.83
C TRP A 175 -15.15 3.98 0.07
N TYR A 176 -14.41 3.44 -0.90
CA TYR A 176 -14.77 2.29 -1.73
C TYR A 176 -13.57 1.36 -1.86
N PRO A 177 -13.25 0.61 -0.79
CA PRO A 177 -12.05 -0.23 -0.76
C PRO A 177 -12.22 -1.53 -1.56
N ASP A 178 -11.08 -2.02 -2.06
CA ASP A 178 -10.95 -3.34 -2.67
C ASP A 178 -10.86 -4.43 -1.58
N LEU A 179 -12.01 -4.82 -1.03
CA LEU A 179 -12.09 -5.65 0.15
C LEU A 179 -11.99 -7.15 -0.14
N VAL A 180 -11.16 -7.81 0.67
CA VAL A 180 -11.07 -9.26 0.74
C VAL A 180 -11.29 -9.72 2.18
N HIS A 181 -12.17 -10.70 2.36
CA HIS A 181 -12.37 -11.41 3.62
C HIS A 181 -11.83 -12.83 3.50
N ASP A 182 -10.77 -13.14 4.23
CA ASP A 182 -9.98 -14.37 4.15
C ASP A 182 -9.45 -14.64 2.72
N GLN A 183 -10.24 -15.22 1.84
CA GLN A 183 -9.84 -15.58 0.47
C GLN A 183 -10.86 -15.16 -0.59
N HIS A 184 -11.86 -14.35 -0.23
CA HIS A 184 -12.92 -13.92 -1.15
C HIS A 184 -13.08 -12.41 -1.16
N PRO A 185 -13.20 -11.79 -2.34
CA PRO A 185 -13.64 -10.41 -2.44
C PRO A 185 -15.03 -10.25 -1.81
N VAL A 186 -15.22 -9.16 -1.10
CA VAL A 186 -16.49 -8.82 -0.45
C VAL A 186 -16.83 -7.37 -0.68
N GLU A 187 -18.11 -7.06 -0.71
CA GLU A 187 -18.59 -5.69 -0.76
C GLU A 187 -18.45 -5.04 0.63
N GLN A 188 -18.26 -3.72 0.66
CA GLN A 188 -18.30 -2.97 1.91
C GLN A 188 -19.68 -3.04 2.58
N PRO A 189 -19.75 -3.05 3.93
CA PRO A 189 -21.00 -3.28 4.66
C PRO A 189 -22.03 -2.14 4.53
N ALA A 190 -21.58 -0.93 4.17
CA ALA A 190 -22.42 0.24 4.02
C ALA A 190 -21.81 1.22 3.00
N PRO A 191 -22.60 2.07 2.35
CA PRO A 191 -22.06 3.12 1.48
C PRO A 191 -21.51 4.30 2.31
N PRO A 192 -20.63 5.15 1.73
CA PRO A 192 -20.09 6.34 2.43
C PRO A 192 -21.16 7.28 2.97
N GLU A 193 -22.29 7.44 2.28
CA GLU A 193 -23.40 8.27 2.73
C GLU A 193 -24.06 7.77 4.03
N ALA A 194 -23.85 6.49 4.36
CA ALA A 194 -24.28 5.89 5.64
C ALA A 194 -23.17 5.94 6.71
N GLY A 195 -22.07 6.67 6.45
CA GLY A 195 -20.96 6.84 7.38
C GLY A 195 -19.86 5.79 7.26
N TYR A 196 -19.78 5.03 6.15
CA TYR A 196 -18.71 4.08 5.94
C TYR A 196 -17.35 4.78 5.76
N HIS A 197 -16.33 4.23 6.39
CA HIS A 197 -14.92 4.52 6.14
C HIS A 197 -14.10 3.28 6.43
N PHE A 198 -13.17 2.94 5.54
CA PHE A 198 -12.36 1.72 5.63
C PHE A 198 -11.61 1.58 6.96
N GLY A 199 -10.99 2.67 7.45
CA GLY A 199 -10.29 2.64 8.73
C GLY A 199 -11.17 2.21 9.90
N VAL A 200 -12.47 2.60 9.92
CA VAL A 200 -13.45 2.17 10.93
C VAL A 200 -13.76 0.69 10.78
N ASP A 201 -14.04 0.25 9.56
CA ASP A 201 -14.44 -1.14 9.26
C ASP A 201 -13.35 -2.15 9.64
N ILE A 202 -12.08 -1.91 9.26
CA ILE A 202 -10.97 -2.81 9.63
C ILE A 202 -10.70 -2.82 11.14
N THR A 203 -10.99 -1.73 11.84
CA THR A 203 -10.86 -1.64 13.30
C THR A 203 -11.94 -2.45 13.99
N ASP A 204 -13.19 -2.35 13.52
CA ASP A 204 -14.29 -3.18 13.99
C ASP A 204 -13.97 -4.67 13.83
N ARG A 205 -13.38 -5.05 12.69
CA ARG A 205 -12.95 -6.43 12.44
C ARG A 205 -11.77 -6.85 13.31
N ALA A 206 -10.81 -5.97 13.55
CA ALA A 206 -9.68 -6.25 14.44
C ALA A 206 -10.17 -6.55 15.87
N ILE A 207 -11.04 -5.69 16.40
CA ILE A 207 -11.65 -5.88 17.72
C ILE A 207 -12.47 -7.16 17.75
N GLN A 208 -13.30 -7.40 16.74
CA GLN A 208 -14.10 -8.63 16.64
C GLN A 208 -13.22 -9.88 16.66
N TYR A 209 -12.11 -9.91 15.92
CA TYR A 209 -11.22 -11.08 15.88
C TYR A 209 -10.54 -11.34 17.24
N ILE A 210 -10.21 -10.29 17.99
CA ILE A 210 -9.69 -10.45 19.36
C ILE A 210 -10.82 -10.98 20.27
N ASP A 211 -12.01 -10.41 20.21
CA ASP A 211 -13.16 -10.79 21.02
C ASP A 211 -13.57 -12.25 20.80
N ASP A 212 -13.69 -12.67 19.54
CA ASP A 212 -14.01 -14.05 19.16
C ASP A 212 -13.07 -15.08 19.82
N VAL A 213 -11.77 -14.75 19.90
CA VAL A 213 -10.78 -15.62 20.55
C VAL A 213 -10.92 -15.55 22.06
N LYS A 214 -10.99 -14.34 22.64
CA LYS A 214 -11.02 -14.14 24.09
C LYS A 214 -12.32 -14.61 24.74
N ALA A 215 -13.44 -14.57 24.02
CA ALA A 215 -14.71 -15.13 24.49
C ALA A 215 -14.67 -16.65 24.63
N ILE A 216 -13.86 -17.37 23.85
CA ILE A 216 -13.79 -18.84 23.85
C ILE A 216 -12.59 -19.33 24.67
N ALA A 217 -11.43 -18.71 24.53
CA ALA A 217 -10.17 -19.07 25.16
C ALA A 217 -9.44 -17.78 25.65
N PRO A 218 -9.86 -17.22 26.80
CA PRO A 218 -9.34 -15.93 27.29
C PRO A 218 -7.81 -15.91 27.47
N GLU A 219 -7.21 -17.04 27.79
CA GLU A 219 -5.77 -17.22 27.99
C GLU A 219 -4.98 -17.35 26.67
N ARG A 220 -5.67 -17.64 25.53
CA ARG A 220 -4.99 -17.78 24.23
C ARG A 220 -4.49 -16.41 23.75
N PRO A 221 -3.15 -16.24 23.54
CA PRO A 221 -2.65 -14.98 23.05
C PRO A 221 -2.98 -14.77 21.57
N VAL A 222 -3.05 -13.50 21.15
CA VAL A 222 -3.36 -13.08 19.80
C VAL A 222 -2.16 -12.38 19.20
N PHE A 223 -1.85 -12.65 17.93
CA PHE A 223 -1.02 -11.82 17.08
C PHE A 223 -1.90 -11.08 16.08
N LEU A 224 -2.06 -9.78 16.25
CA LEU A 224 -2.77 -8.90 15.34
C LEU A 224 -1.75 -8.07 14.53
N TYR A 225 -1.82 -8.16 13.21
CA TYR A 225 -1.13 -7.25 12.29
C TYR A 225 -2.18 -6.25 11.76
N TYR A 226 -2.22 -5.06 12.37
CA TYR A 226 -3.11 -3.96 11.99
C TYR A 226 -2.38 -3.00 11.07
N ALA A 227 -2.78 -2.95 9.80
CA ALA A 227 -2.13 -2.17 8.75
C ALA A 227 -3.17 -1.31 8.00
N PRO A 228 -3.52 -0.13 8.54
CA PRO A 228 -4.66 0.66 8.06
C PRO A 228 -4.49 1.25 6.65
N GLY A 229 -3.28 1.17 6.03
CA GLY A 229 -2.98 1.83 4.77
C GLY A 229 -2.90 3.36 4.90
N CYS A 230 -3.01 3.87 6.10
CA CYS A 230 -2.89 5.28 6.44
C CYS A 230 -1.41 5.59 6.77
N ALA A 231 -0.81 6.65 6.20
CA ALA A 231 -1.43 7.72 5.42
C ALA A 231 -1.00 7.70 3.93
N HIS A 232 -0.94 6.51 3.30
CA HIS A 232 -0.71 6.40 1.85
C HIS A 232 -1.85 7.07 1.06
N ALA A 233 -1.56 7.56 -0.13
CA ALA A 233 -2.59 8.03 -1.07
C ALA A 233 -3.56 6.87 -1.44
N PRO A 234 -4.83 7.19 -1.74
CA PRO A 234 -5.44 8.51 -1.71
C PRO A 234 -5.64 9.02 -0.29
N HIS A 235 -5.30 10.30 -0.06
CA HIS A 235 -5.55 10.92 1.23
C HIS A 235 -7.06 11.19 1.38
N GLN A 236 -7.71 10.39 2.21
CA GLN A 236 -9.16 10.42 2.40
C GLN A 236 -9.52 10.28 3.88
N ALA A 237 -10.35 11.18 4.39
CA ALA A 237 -10.79 11.18 5.78
C ALA A 237 -12.16 11.82 5.93
N PRO A 238 -12.92 11.52 7.00
CA PRO A 238 -14.15 12.22 7.30
C PRO A 238 -13.90 13.73 7.46
N PRO A 239 -14.79 14.59 6.91
CA PRO A 239 -14.58 16.04 6.85
C PRO A 239 -14.27 16.70 8.20
N GLU A 240 -14.88 16.23 9.28
CA GLU A 240 -14.67 16.76 10.63
C GLU A 240 -13.23 16.57 11.14
N TRP A 241 -12.51 15.58 10.65
CA TRP A 241 -11.11 15.35 10.96
C TRP A 241 -10.20 16.30 10.19
N ILE A 242 -10.51 16.55 8.93
CA ILE A 242 -9.79 17.49 8.08
C ILE A 242 -9.94 18.92 8.61
N GLU A 243 -11.15 19.31 9.02
CA GLU A 243 -11.45 20.66 9.54
C GLU A 243 -10.71 21.01 10.83
N ARG A 244 -10.24 20.02 11.61
CA ARG A 244 -9.40 20.27 12.80
C ARG A 244 -8.09 20.98 12.45
N TYR A 245 -7.62 20.79 11.21
CA TYR A 245 -6.35 21.32 10.73
C TYR A 245 -6.48 22.57 9.87
N ARG A 246 -7.69 23.13 9.71
CA ARG A 246 -7.92 24.31 8.87
C ARG A 246 -6.97 25.45 9.24
N GLY A 247 -6.16 25.91 8.25
CA GLY A 247 -5.18 26.97 8.40
C GLY A 247 -3.88 26.59 9.11
N ARG A 248 -3.72 25.33 9.55
CA ARG A 248 -2.51 24.88 10.27
C ARG A 248 -1.25 24.90 9.39
N PHE A 249 -1.41 24.78 8.10
CA PHE A 249 -0.33 24.65 7.13
C PHE A 249 -0.14 25.86 6.22
N ASP A 250 -0.82 26.96 6.49
CA ASP A 250 -0.77 28.20 5.69
C ASP A 250 0.61 28.85 5.64
N ALA A 251 1.45 28.63 6.66
CA ALA A 251 2.82 29.14 6.70
C ALA A 251 3.80 28.41 5.75
N GLY A 252 3.38 27.27 5.17
CA GLY A 252 4.15 26.48 4.24
C GLY A 252 5.11 25.46 4.87
N TYR A 253 5.66 24.61 4.02
CA TYR A 253 6.43 23.46 4.45
C TYR A 253 7.83 23.82 5.00
N GLU A 254 8.49 24.88 4.55
CA GLU A 254 9.78 25.30 5.13
C GLU A 254 9.60 25.80 6.57
N ALA A 255 8.58 26.63 6.84
CA ALA A 255 8.29 27.08 8.20
C ALA A 255 7.89 25.91 9.11
N MET A 256 7.12 24.97 8.58
CA MET A 256 6.74 23.75 9.29
C MET A 256 7.95 22.90 9.71
N ARG A 257 8.96 22.77 8.86
CA ARG A 257 10.21 22.04 9.18
C ARG A 257 10.95 22.66 10.36
N GLU A 258 11.02 23.98 10.43
CA GLU A 258 11.65 24.69 11.55
C GLU A 258 10.92 24.41 12.87
N GLU A 259 9.60 24.44 12.84
CA GLU A 259 8.76 24.13 14.00
C GLU A 259 8.93 22.68 14.47
N ILE A 260 8.91 21.72 13.54
CA ILE A 260 9.10 20.30 13.83
C ILE A 260 10.49 20.07 14.43
N LEU A 261 11.57 20.60 13.82
CA LEU A 261 12.93 20.42 14.33
C LEU A 261 13.08 20.96 15.75
N ALA A 262 12.51 22.14 16.03
CA ALA A 262 12.56 22.72 17.37
C ALA A 262 11.91 21.80 18.43
N ARG A 263 10.77 21.17 18.09
CA ARG A 263 10.11 20.20 18.97
C ARG A 263 10.89 18.91 19.11
N GLN A 264 11.48 18.40 18.04
CA GLN A 264 12.31 17.19 18.06
C GLN A 264 13.52 17.34 18.97
N LYS A 265 14.17 18.50 18.93
CA LYS A 265 15.26 18.84 19.88
C LYS A 265 14.77 18.87 21.33
N ALA A 266 13.65 19.53 21.57
CA ALA A 266 13.06 19.61 22.92
C ALA A 266 12.64 18.22 23.47
N LEU A 267 12.26 17.29 22.61
CA LEU A 267 11.91 15.90 22.95
C LEU A 267 13.13 14.98 23.05
N GLY A 268 14.33 15.46 22.72
CA GLY A 268 15.56 14.65 22.72
C GLY A 268 15.60 13.57 21.63
N LEU A 269 14.80 13.73 20.56
CA LEU A 269 14.76 12.80 19.43
C LEU A 269 15.96 12.97 18.48
N VAL A 270 16.49 14.19 18.42
CA VAL A 270 17.65 14.53 17.61
C VAL A 270 18.62 15.37 18.42
N PRO A 271 19.95 15.34 18.12
CA PRO A 271 20.94 16.20 18.77
C PRO A 271 20.62 17.70 18.63
N GLU A 272 20.98 18.51 19.64
CA GLU A 272 20.78 19.96 19.63
C GLU A 272 21.44 20.68 18.45
N ASN A 273 22.53 20.16 17.93
CA ASN A 273 23.25 20.71 16.78
C ASN A 273 22.69 20.28 15.42
N THR A 274 21.58 19.52 15.38
CA THR A 274 20.95 19.12 14.12
C THR A 274 20.46 20.36 13.36
N GLU A 275 20.77 20.44 12.07
CA GLU A 275 20.33 21.50 11.16
C GLU A 275 19.47 20.89 10.04
N LEU A 276 18.67 21.74 9.37
CA LEU A 276 17.82 21.30 8.26
C LEU A 276 18.63 21.26 6.95
N PRO A 277 18.47 20.21 6.13
CA PRO A 277 19.00 20.21 4.77
C PRO A 277 18.30 21.27 3.90
N PRO A 278 18.95 21.75 2.82
CA PRO A 278 18.30 22.63 1.86
C PRO A 278 17.06 21.96 1.25
N VAL A 279 16.17 22.77 0.66
CA VAL A 279 14.89 22.29 0.09
C VAL A 279 15.12 21.23 -1.00
N ASN A 280 16.12 21.40 -1.85
CA ASN A 280 16.51 20.44 -2.89
C ASN A 280 17.95 19.94 -2.64
N PRO A 281 18.16 19.03 -1.67
CA PRO A 281 19.49 18.68 -1.18
C PRO A 281 20.35 17.93 -2.20
N ILE A 282 19.75 17.26 -3.17
CA ILE A 282 20.45 16.53 -4.22
C ILE A 282 20.54 17.32 -5.54
N GLY A 283 20.16 18.62 -5.52
CA GLY A 283 20.11 19.49 -6.67
C GLY A 283 18.74 19.55 -7.34
N THR A 284 18.65 20.31 -8.41
CA THR A 284 17.44 20.49 -9.22
C THR A 284 17.66 19.92 -10.62
N PRO A 285 16.61 19.71 -11.43
CA PRO A 285 16.74 19.25 -12.81
C PRO A 285 17.68 20.13 -13.68
N ASP A 286 17.79 21.43 -13.36
CA ASP A 286 18.61 22.36 -14.10
C ASP A 286 20.08 22.38 -13.64
N THR A 287 20.37 21.99 -12.42
CA THR A 287 21.67 22.17 -11.76
C THR A 287 22.43 20.88 -11.52
N ARG A 288 21.79 19.75 -11.61
CA ARG A 288 22.39 18.45 -11.38
C ARG A 288 22.03 17.46 -12.48
N THR A 289 23.03 16.73 -12.94
CA THR A 289 22.86 15.68 -13.93
C THR A 289 23.39 14.36 -13.39
N GLY A 290 22.71 13.28 -13.73
CA GLY A 290 23.13 11.93 -13.44
C GLY A 290 24.16 11.38 -14.42
N PRO A 291 24.46 10.08 -14.32
CA PRO A 291 25.30 9.38 -15.30
C PRO A 291 24.79 9.59 -16.72
N GLY A 292 25.71 9.82 -17.65
CA GLY A 292 25.34 10.07 -19.05
C GLY A 292 24.83 11.49 -19.35
N GLY A 293 24.73 12.37 -18.34
CA GLY A 293 24.33 13.78 -18.51
C GLY A 293 22.83 14.02 -18.53
N LEU A 294 22.01 13.02 -18.14
CA LEU A 294 20.58 13.19 -18.00
C LEU A 294 20.23 14.00 -16.72
N PRO A 295 19.27 14.92 -16.77
CA PRO A 295 18.82 15.65 -15.59
C PRO A 295 18.17 14.72 -14.56
N PHE A 296 18.12 15.15 -13.31
CA PHE A 296 17.30 14.48 -12.29
C PHE A 296 15.82 14.48 -12.70
N PRO A 297 15.03 13.45 -12.26
CA PRO A 297 13.61 13.39 -12.55
C PRO A 297 12.90 14.65 -12.07
N PRO A 298 12.07 15.31 -12.91
CA PRO A 298 11.33 16.52 -12.52
C PRO A 298 10.37 16.28 -11.34
N LEU A 299 9.91 15.04 -11.15
CA LEU A 299 9.00 14.66 -10.05
C LEU A 299 9.65 14.81 -8.67
N ASP A 300 10.98 14.74 -8.57
CA ASP A 300 11.69 14.86 -7.28
C ASP A 300 12.06 16.32 -6.93
N PHE A 301 11.62 17.27 -7.73
CA PHE A 301 11.85 18.70 -7.49
C PHE A 301 10.80 19.28 -6.55
N THR A 302 11.24 19.83 -5.42
CA THR A 302 10.40 20.60 -4.51
C THR A 302 10.39 22.07 -4.90
N ARG A 303 9.21 22.61 -5.19
CA ARG A 303 9.02 24.04 -5.45
C ARG A 303 9.09 24.81 -4.13
N PRO A 304 9.97 25.83 -3.96
CA PRO A 304 9.99 26.66 -2.74
C PRO A 304 8.62 27.30 -2.49
N TRP A 305 8.16 27.31 -1.23
CA TRP A 305 6.85 27.86 -0.89
C TRP A 305 6.66 29.32 -1.30
N ALA A 306 7.74 30.12 -1.19
CA ALA A 306 7.71 31.53 -1.57
C ALA A 306 7.56 31.75 -3.09
N ASP A 307 7.85 30.76 -3.92
CA ASP A 307 7.72 30.83 -5.39
C ASP A 307 6.32 30.44 -5.87
N LEU A 308 5.45 29.96 -4.98
CA LEU A 308 4.08 29.55 -5.29
C LEU A 308 3.14 30.76 -5.34
N GLY A 309 2.19 30.73 -6.27
CA GLY A 309 1.06 31.66 -6.26
C GLY A 309 0.11 31.43 -5.08
N ALA A 310 -0.65 32.45 -4.69
CA ALA A 310 -1.57 32.37 -3.55
C ALA A 310 -2.59 31.23 -3.67
N ASP A 311 -3.07 30.93 -4.87
CA ASP A 311 -3.99 29.83 -5.12
C ASP A 311 -3.33 28.46 -4.98
N GLU A 312 -2.07 28.35 -5.41
CA GLU A 312 -1.28 27.13 -5.21
C GLU A 312 -0.98 26.91 -3.72
N GLN A 313 -0.56 27.94 -3.00
CA GLN A 313 -0.34 27.85 -1.55
C GLN A 313 -1.60 27.40 -0.80
N ARG A 314 -2.77 27.96 -1.15
CA ARG A 314 -4.06 27.56 -0.58
C ARG A 314 -4.40 26.07 -0.87
N LEU A 315 -4.18 25.62 -2.10
CA LEU A 315 -4.41 24.23 -2.51
C LEU A 315 -3.45 23.29 -1.76
N PHE A 316 -2.16 23.61 -1.74
CA PHE A 316 -1.14 22.76 -1.12
C PHE A 316 -1.31 22.70 0.41
N ALA A 317 -1.68 23.81 1.06
CA ALA A 317 -2.03 23.79 2.48
C ALA A 317 -3.23 22.89 2.76
N ARG A 318 -4.28 22.97 1.93
CA ARG A 318 -5.46 22.11 2.07
C ARG A 318 -5.12 20.62 1.88
N MET A 319 -4.26 20.25 0.96
CA MET A 319 -3.81 18.87 0.78
C MET A 319 -3.10 18.35 2.04
N ALA A 320 -2.29 19.19 2.72
CA ALA A 320 -1.66 18.82 3.99
C ALA A 320 -2.69 18.66 5.14
N GLU A 321 -3.73 19.51 5.17
CA GLU A 321 -4.84 19.38 6.13
C GLU A 321 -5.56 18.03 5.97
N VAL A 322 -5.75 17.58 4.74
CA VAL A 322 -6.37 16.28 4.45
C VAL A 322 -5.50 15.13 4.97
N TYR A 323 -4.21 15.15 4.67
CA TYR A 323 -3.26 14.16 5.18
C TYR A 323 -3.24 14.13 6.73
N ALA A 324 -3.22 15.31 7.36
CA ALA A 324 -3.24 15.42 8.80
C ALA A 324 -4.54 14.89 9.41
N GLY A 325 -5.69 15.21 8.82
CA GLY A 325 -6.98 14.67 9.21
C GLY A 325 -7.04 13.14 9.06
N PHE A 326 -6.47 12.60 8.00
CA PHE A 326 -6.40 11.16 7.75
C PHE A 326 -5.57 10.45 8.83
N LEU A 327 -4.38 10.95 9.15
CA LEU A 327 -3.53 10.36 10.18
C LEU A 327 -4.16 10.46 11.58
N SER A 328 -4.77 11.60 11.94
CA SER A 328 -5.46 11.74 13.23
C SER A 328 -6.70 10.85 13.33
N HIS A 329 -7.45 10.67 12.25
CA HIS A 329 -8.55 9.71 12.23
C HIS A 329 -8.05 8.27 12.41
N CYS A 330 -6.93 7.93 11.79
CA CYS A 330 -6.29 6.62 11.98
C CYS A 330 -5.83 6.41 13.44
N ASP A 331 -5.26 7.44 14.07
CA ASP A 331 -4.88 7.39 15.48
C ASP A 331 -6.09 7.13 16.40
N ASP A 332 -7.23 7.74 16.12
CA ASP A 332 -8.48 7.49 16.85
C ASP A 332 -8.92 6.01 16.73
N GLN A 333 -8.78 5.43 15.54
CA GLN A 333 -9.07 4.02 15.34
C GLN A 333 -8.09 3.09 16.07
N ILE A 334 -6.81 3.44 16.14
CA ILE A 334 -5.81 2.74 16.97
C ILE A 334 -6.21 2.83 18.44
N GLY A 335 -6.68 4.00 18.89
CA GLY A 335 -7.19 4.21 20.24
C GLY A 335 -8.29 3.22 20.63
N ARG A 336 -9.22 2.93 19.73
CA ARG A 336 -10.29 1.95 19.97
C ARG A 336 -9.76 0.54 20.25
N ILE A 337 -8.69 0.12 19.58
CA ILE A 337 -8.03 -1.18 19.85
C ILE A 337 -7.37 -1.16 21.23
N VAL A 338 -6.69 -0.07 21.57
CA VAL A 338 -6.03 0.11 22.87
C VAL A 338 -7.06 0.08 24.01
N ASP A 339 -8.16 0.83 23.86
CA ASP A 339 -9.24 0.90 24.86
C ASP A 339 -9.92 -0.46 25.04
N TYR A 340 -10.17 -1.18 23.94
CA TYR A 340 -10.74 -2.53 24.01
C TYR A 340 -9.82 -3.49 24.78
N LEU A 341 -8.50 -3.46 24.52
CA LEU A 341 -7.54 -4.30 25.25
C LEU A 341 -7.43 -3.91 26.74
N GLU A 342 -7.61 -2.62 27.07
CA GLU A 342 -7.68 -2.16 28.46
C GLU A 342 -8.95 -2.67 29.14
N ASP A 343 -10.12 -2.53 28.51
CA ASP A 343 -11.42 -2.96 29.02
C ASP A 343 -11.47 -4.45 29.35
N ILE A 344 -10.80 -5.28 28.53
CA ILE A 344 -10.70 -6.73 28.80
C ILE A 344 -9.50 -7.11 29.69
N GLY A 345 -8.76 -6.12 30.24
CA GLY A 345 -7.62 -6.33 31.14
C GLY A 345 -6.39 -6.98 30.49
N GLN A 346 -6.22 -6.83 29.18
CA GLN A 346 -5.13 -7.42 28.42
C GLN A 346 -4.03 -6.42 28.02
N LEU A 347 -4.26 -5.10 28.18
CA LEU A 347 -3.35 -4.07 27.71
C LEU A 347 -1.94 -4.19 28.30
N ASP A 348 -1.83 -4.43 29.62
CA ASP A 348 -0.54 -4.51 30.28
C ASP A 348 0.32 -5.67 29.76
N ASN A 349 -0.30 -6.77 29.35
CA ASN A 349 0.37 -7.94 28.78
C ASN A 349 0.24 -8.00 27.26
N THR A 350 0.26 -6.86 26.60
CA THR A 350 0.29 -6.74 25.14
C THR A 350 1.57 -6.02 24.69
N ILE A 351 2.29 -6.63 23.77
CA ILE A 351 3.43 -6.00 23.07
C ILE A 351 2.87 -5.22 21.89
N PHE A 352 2.93 -3.90 21.96
CA PHE A 352 2.67 -3.03 20.81
C PHE A 352 3.96 -2.69 20.09
N VAL A 353 3.94 -2.81 18.75
CA VAL A 353 4.97 -2.32 17.84
C VAL A 353 4.28 -1.39 16.85
N VAL A 354 4.45 -0.08 17.02
CA VAL A 354 3.89 0.94 16.13
C VAL A 354 5.02 1.48 15.27
N VAL A 355 4.92 1.30 13.96
CA VAL A 355 5.96 1.68 13.00
C VAL A 355 5.36 2.26 11.73
N SER A 356 6.13 3.09 11.00
CA SER A 356 5.87 3.37 9.58
C SER A 356 6.74 2.44 8.72
N ASP A 357 6.25 2.08 7.54
CA ASP A 357 6.99 1.17 6.66
C ASP A 357 8.03 1.87 5.77
N ASN A 358 7.92 3.18 5.62
CA ASN A 358 8.92 4.07 4.98
C ASN A 358 8.63 5.52 5.34
N GLY A 359 9.53 6.41 4.93
CA GLY A 359 9.32 7.84 5.07
C GLY A 359 8.12 8.36 4.28
N ALA A 360 7.69 9.59 4.58
CA ALA A 360 6.60 10.25 3.86
C ALA A 360 6.84 10.25 2.35
N SER A 361 5.76 10.15 1.57
CA SER A 361 5.81 9.97 0.13
C SER A 361 5.98 11.30 -0.63
N GLY A 362 6.93 11.34 -1.58
CA GLY A 362 7.08 12.40 -2.56
C GLY A 362 6.44 12.08 -3.91
N GLU A 363 5.51 11.13 -3.97
CA GLU A 363 4.94 10.63 -5.23
C GLU A 363 3.91 11.57 -5.85
N GLY A 364 3.34 12.50 -5.07
CA GLY A 364 2.54 13.60 -5.60
C GLY A 364 3.33 14.61 -6.44
N GLY A 365 4.66 14.45 -6.52
CA GLY A 365 5.53 15.31 -7.31
C GLY A 365 5.51 16.78 -6.84
N PRO A 366 5.91 17.73 -7.70
CA PRO A 366 6.03 19.14 -7.32
C PRO A 366 4.70 19.83 -6.99
N ASN A 367 3.57 19.30 -7.46
CA ASN A 367 2.27 19.99 -7.41
C ASN A 367 1.20 19.24 -6.61
N GLY A 368 1.42 18.00 -6.22
CA GLY A 368 0.37 17.14 -5.73
C GLY A 368 -0.66 16.80 -6.81
N SER A 369 -1.71 16.08 -6.46
CA SER A 369 -2.83 15.77 -7.33
C SER A 369 -4.15 15.75 -6.57
N VAL A 370 -5.24 16.07 -7.24
CA VAL A 370 -6.61 15.94 -6.73
C VAL A 370 -7.25 14.66 -7.25
N ASN A 371 -6.77 14.17 -8.37
CA ASN A 371 -7.18 12.92 -8.98
C ASN A 371 -5.98 12.28 -9.70
N GLU A 372 -5.22 11.45 -8.99
CA GLU A 372 -4.02 10.80 -9.53
C GLU A 372 -4.30 9.94 -10.77
N ASN A 373 -5.53 9.48 -10.97
CA ASN A 373 -5.89 8.74 -12.18
C ASN A 373 -5.73 9.58 -13.46
N LYS A 374 -5.82 10.92 -13.38
CA LYS A 374 -5.50 11.80 -14.51
C LYS A 374 -4.02 11.70 -14.90
N PHE A 375 -3.14 11.79 -13.91
CA PHE A 375 -1.69 11.69 -14.13
C PHE A 375 -1.32 10.36 -14.83
N PHE A 376 -1.87 9.24 -14.35
CA PHE A 376 -1.62 7.92 -14.93
C PHE A 376 -2.26 7.67 -16.28
N ASN A 377 -3.15 8.54 -16.70
CA ASN A 377 -3.76 8.54 -18.03
C ASN A 377 -3.19 9.65 -18.95
N ASN A 378 -2.04 10.26 -18.58
CA ASN A 378 -1.38 11.32 -19.34
C ASN A 378 -2.27 12.56 -19.54
N VAL A 379 -3.11 12.86 -18.58
CA VAL A 379 -3.95 14.06 -18.53
C VAL A 379 -3.40 14.97 -17.44
N ALA A 380 -2.93 16.15 -17.83
CA ALA A 380 -2.39 17.11 -16.87
C ALA A 380 -3.48 17.62 -15.91
N ASP A 381 -3.11 17.84 -14.66
CA ASP A 381 -3.95 18.60 -13.73
C ASP A 381 -4.06 20.06 -14.14
N ASP A 382 -5.25 20.62 -13.98
CA ASP A 382 -5.49 22.06 -14.15
C ASP A 382 -5.73 22.70 -12.79
N LEU A 383 -5.02 23.79 -12.51
CA LEU A 383 -5.10 24.46 -11.22
C LEU A 383 -6.52 24.98 -10.90
N ALA A 384 -7.24 25.51 -11.90
CA ALA A 384 -8.58 26.02 -11.68
C ALA A 384 -9.59 24.88 -11.40
N GLU A 385 -9.45 23.75 -12.09
CA GLU A 385 -10.24 22.53 -11.80
C GLU A 385 -9.92 22.01 -10.39
N ASN A 386 -8.65 21.92 -10.02
CA ASN A 386 -8.23 21.47 -8.69
C ASN A 386 -8.76 22.39 -7.57
N LEU A 387 -8.73 23.72 -7.79
CA LEU A 387 -9.30 24.69 -6.84
C LEU A 387 -10.81 24.57 -6.71
N ALA A 388 -11.52 24.19 -7.77
CA ALA A 388 -12.98 23.93 -7.69
C ALA A 388 -13.30 22.72 -6.80
N MET A 389 -12.32 21.83 -6.57
CA MET A 389 -12.45 20.66 -5.69
C MET A 389 -11.97 20.89 -4.26
N LEU A 390 -11.50 22.09 -3.91
CA LEU A 390 -10.83 22.40 -2.64
C LEU A 390 -11.61 21.95 -1.40
N ASP A 391 -12.92 22.22 -1.36
CA ASP A 391 -13.80 21.85 -0.24
C ASP A 391 -14.22 20.37 -0.24
N LYS A 392 -13.86 19.63 -1.30
CA LYS A 392 -14.15 18.19 -1.46
C LYS A 392 -12.93 17.30 -1.25
N LEU A 393 -11.75 17.91 -1.09
CA LEU A 393 -10.52 17.15 -0.87
C LEU A 393 -10.65 16.24 0.34
N GLY A 394 -10.27 14.97 0.16
CA GLY A 394 -10.41 13.92 1.16
C GLY A 394 -11.77 13.21 1.16
N GLY A 395 -12.75 13.71 0.39
CA GLY A 395 -14.05 13.09 0.19
C GLY A 395 -14.05 12.07 -0.96
N VAL A 396 -15.24 11.50 -1.19
CA VAL A 396 -15.46 10.48 -2.23
C VAL A 396 -15.20 10.96 -3.66
N GLU A 397 -15.22 12.27 -3.90
CA GLU A 397 -15.02 12.86 -5.21
C GLU A 397 -13.55 13.09 -5.57
N THR A 398 -12.61 12.78 -4.65
CA THR A 398 -11.18 13.02 -4.88
C THR A 398 -10.36 11.77 -4.60
N TYR A 399 -9.29 11.64 -5.37
CA TYR A 399 -8.31 10.58 -5.25
C TYR A 399 -6.92 11.25 -5.27
N GLY A 400 -6.53 11.87 -4.15
CA GLY A 400 -5.50 12.88 -4.13
C GLY A 400 -4.27 12.55 -3.30
N HIS A 401 -3.19 13.28 -3.61
CA HIS A 401 -1.91 13.24 -2.92
C HIS A 401 -1.36 14.67 -2.74
N TYR A 402 -0.68 14.97 -1.64
CA TYR A 402 -0.02 16.25 -1.41
C TYR A 402 1.26 16.39 -2.27
N PRO A 403 1.77 17.63 -2.54
CA PRO A 403 3.05 17.85 -3.20
C PRO A 403 4.23 17.46 -2.32
N ASN A 404 5.35 17.06 -2.95
CA ASN A 404 6.56 16.60 -2.27
C ASN A 404 7.19 17.57 -1.25
N GLY A 405 6.84 18.87 -1.30
CA GLY A 405 7.20 19.80 -0.24
C GLY A 405 6.70 19.38 1.14
N TRP A 406 5.52 18.77 1.22
CA TRP A 406 5.00 18.21 2.47
C TRP A 406 5.67 16.89 2.85
N ALA A 407 6.07 16.06 1.87
CA ALA A 407 6.90 14.89 2.17
C ALA A 407 8.21 15.32 2.84
N MET A 408 8.87 16.35 2.31
CA MET A 408 10.07 16.94 2.91
C MET A 408 9.79 17.44 4.36
N ALA A 409 8.65 18.10 4.59
CA ALA A 409 8.30 18.61 5.91
C ALA A 409 8.05 17.48 6.91
N PHE A 410 7.27 16.47 6.53
CA PHE A 410 6.93 15.36 7.41
C PHE A 410 8.08 14.37 7.63
N ASN A 411 9.16 14.44 6.84
CA ASN A 411 10.40 13.69 7.07
C ASN A 411 11.46 14.47 7.88
N THR A 412 11.12 15.66 8.37
CA THR A 412 12.05 16.47 9.17
C THR A 412 12.66 15.65 10.32
N PRO A 413 14.01 15.73 10.54
CA PRO A 413 14.96 16.66 9.94
C PRO A 413 15.71 16.08 8.73
N PHE A 414 15.28 14.95 8.21
CA PHE A 414 16.06 14.14 7.30
C PHE A 414 16.02 14.61 5.85
N LYS A 415 17.02 14.16 5.09
CA LYS A 415 17.22 14.44 3.68
C LYS A 415 16.41 13.45 2.84
N MET A 416 15.71 13.91 1.82
CA MET A 416 14.86 13.14 0.90
C MET A 416 13.65 12.48 1.58
N TRP A 417 13.06 11.46 0.96
CA TRP A 417 11.80 10.81 1.31
C TRP A 417 11.74 9.36 0.80
N LYS A 418 10.61 8.71 0.90
CA LYS A 418 10.29 7.40 0.33
C LYS A 418 11.04 7.16 -0.99
N ARG A 419 11.51 5.94 -1.24
CA ARG A 419 12.33 5.50 -2.39
C ARG A 419 13.82 5.79 -2.28
N TYR A 420 14.27 6.67 -1.41
CA TYR A 420 15.69 7.03 -1.27
C TYR A 420 16.35 6.34 -0.08
N SER A 421 17.60 5.88 -0.27
CA SER A 421 18.40 5.30 0.81
C SER A 421 18.95 6.35 1.80
N PHE A 422 18.65 7.63 1.65
CA PHE A 422 18.86 8.67 2.65
C PHE A 422 17.93 8.50 3.85
N ASN A 423 18.27 9.12 4.97
CA ASN A 423 17.50 8.96 6.21
C ASN A 423 16.03 9.40 6.09
N GLY A 424 15.70 10.36 5.21
CA GLY A 424 14.29 10.73 4.98
C GLY A 424 13.44 9.63 4.34
N GLY A 425 14.07 8.64 3.69
CA GLY A 425 13.36 7.46 3.19
C GLY A 425 13.45 6.26 4.12
N THR A 426 14.43 6.23 5.04
CA THR A 426 14.78 5.02 5.79
C THR A 426 14.75 5.17 7.30
N CYS A 427 14.78 6.37 7.87
CA CYS A 427 14.71 6.57 9.32
C CYS A 427 13.30 7.03 9.70
N ASP A 428 12.53 6.13 10.29
CA ASP A 428 11.09 6.24 10.46
C ASP A 428 10.66 6.07 11.92
N PRO A 429 9.42 6.46 12.27
CA PRO A 429 8.92 6.28 13.63
C PRO A 429 8.87 4.81 14.04
N CYS A 430 9.30 4.53 15.27
CA CYS A 430 9.12 3.24 15.92
C CYS A 430 8.84 3.43 17.41
N VAL A 431 7.69 2.93 17.85
CA VAL A 431 7.29 2.88 19.25
C VAL A 431 7.11 1.42 19.67
N ILE A 432 7.74 1.01 20.76
CA ILE A 432 7.53 -0.30 21.36
C ILE A 432 7.02 -0.12 22.79
N SER A 433 5.86 -0.70 23.09
CA SER A 433 5.26 -0.68 24.43
C SER A 433 4.91 -2.10 24.87
N TRP A 434 5.28 -2.44 26.09
CA TRP A 434 4.89 -3.67 26.79
C TRP A 434 4.91 -3.42 28.29
N PRO A 435 3.81 -2.92 28.88
CA PRO A 435 3.80 -2.53 30.29
C PRO A 435 4.25 -3.61 31.28
N ALA A 436 3.94 -4.88 31.03
CA ALA A 436 4.37 -5.98 31.89
C ALA A 436 5.87 -6.34 31.72
N GLY A 437 6.48 -6.04 30.59
CA GLY A 437 7.83 -6.49 30.26
C GLY A 437 8.89 -5.41 30.12
N ILE A 438 8.52 -4.12 30.03
CA ILE A 438 9.41 -2.98 29.92
C ILE A 438 9.16 -2.07 31.13
N ALA A 439 10.22 -1.81 31.92
CA ALA A 439 10.08 -0.95 33.10
C ALA A 439 10.14 0.54 32.73
N ALA A 440 10.94 0.91 31.73
CA ALA A 440 11.08 2.28 31.26
C ALA A 440 9.78 2.79 30.61
N ARG A 441 9.46 4.07 30.80
CA ARG A 441 8.25 4.72 30.32
C ARG A 441 8.56 6.05 29.66
N GLY A 442 8.03 6.27 28.44
CA GLY A 442 8.14 7.54 27.73
C GLY A 442 9.56 7.93 27.31
N GLU A 443 10.51 7.00 27.42
CA GLU A 443 11.92 7.28 27.15
C GLU A 443 12.25 7.15 25.65
N VAL A 444 13.29 7.88 25.23
CA VAL A 444 13.89 7.75 23.89
C VAL A 444 15.01 6.72 23.92
N ARG A 445 15.13 5.97 22.83
CA ARG A 445 16.23 5.06 22.53
C ARG A 445 16.91 5.51 21.25
N ASP A 446 18.21 5.73 21.29
CA ASP A 446 19.01 6.19 20.16
C ASP A 446 19.92 5.10 19.56
N GLN A 447 19.78 3.86 20.03
CA GLN A 447 20.44 2.71 19.42
C GLN A 447 19.92 2.50 18.01
N TYR A 448 20.86 2.22 17.09
CA TYR A 448 20.54 1.94 15.69
C TYR A 448 19.85 0.59 15.53
N HIS A 449 18.68 0.57 14.90
CA HIS A 449 17.92 -0.63 14.59
C HIS A 449 17.28 -0.54 13.21
N HIS A 450 16.78 -1.69 12.73
CA HIS A 450 16.15 -1.82 11.41
C HIS A 450 14.93 -2.74 11.50
N ALA A 451 14.03 -2.66 10.52
CA ALA A 451 12.82 -3.48 10.44
C ALA A 451 13.05 -4.99 10.61
N VAL A 452 14.20 -5.51 10.18
CA VAL A 452 14.59 -6.92 10.38
C VAL A 452 14.76 -7.31 11.84
N ASP A 453 14.91 -6.33 12.76
CA ASP A 453 15.17 -6.56 14.18
C ASP A 453 13.89 -6.81 14.99
N ILE A 454 12.71 -6.53 14.41
CA ILE A 454 11.42 -6.68 15.12
C ILE A 454 11.10 -8.15 15.41
N VAL A 455 11.19 -9.05 14.40
CA VAL A 455 10.91 -10.47 14.61
C VAL A 455 11.80 -11.10 15.70
N PRO A 456 13.14 -10.97 15.65
CA PRO A 456 13.97 -11.50 16.73
C PRO A 456 13.67 -10.86 18.10
N THR A 457 13.25 -9.59 18.14
CA THR A 457 12.83 -8.92 19.38
C THR A 457 11.57 -9.55 19.95
N VAL A 458 10.56 -9.75 19.13
CA VAL A 458 9.30 -10.37 19.58
C VAL A 458 9.56 -11.81 20.03
N LEU A 459 10.29 -12.61 19.26
CA LEU A 459 10.63 -13.99 19.67
C LEU A 459 11.38 -14.02 21.01
N ASP A 460 12.33 -13.12 21.22
CA ASP A 460 13.06 -12.99 22.50
C ASP A 460 12.14 -12.59 23.65
N CYS A 461 11.21 -11.64 23.44
CA CYS A 461 10.21 -11.27 24.45
C CYS A 461 9.29 -12.43 24.81
N LEU A 462 8.99 -13.31 23.86
CA LEU A 462 8.16 -14.49 24.05
C LEU A 462 8.94 -15.70 24.59
N GLY A 463 10.27 -15.60 24.71
CA GLY A 463 11.14 -16.73 25.08
C GLY A 463 11.13 -17.85 24.04
N LEU A 464 10.93 -17.51 22.77
CA LEU A 464 10.89 -18.44 21.64
C LEU A 464 12.15 -18.33 20.78
N GLU A 465 12.61 -19.47 20.29
CA GLU A 465 13.66 -19.52 19.25
C GLU A 465 13.03 -19.70 17.87
N LEU A 466 13.76 -19.27 16.83
CA LEU A 466 13.37 -19.58 15.45
C LEU A 466 13.33 -21.12 15.27
N PRO A 467 12.20 -21.71 14.87
CA PRO A 467 12.14 -23.14 14.59
C PRO A 467 13.11 -23.52 13.46
N ALA A 468 13.76 -24.67 13.56
CA ALA A 468 14.63 -25.16 12.49
C ALA A 468 13.85 -25.42 11.18
N THR A 469 12.56 -25.76 11.30
CA THR A 469 11.65 -25.95 10.18
C THR A 469 10.28 -25.36 10.49
N VAL A 470 9.62 -24.78 9.48
CA VAL A 470 8.22 -24.32 9.54
C VAL A 470 7.50 -24.93 8.33
N LYS A 471 6.35 -25.56 8.56
CA LYS A 471 5.59 -26.28 7.49
C LYS A 471 6.46 -27.23 6.65
N GLY A 472 7.53 -27.81 7.24
CA GLY A 472 8.44 -28.73 6.59
C GLY A 472 9.61 -28.08 5.82
N TYR A 473 9.69 -26.75 5.77
CA TYR A 473 10.79 -26.02 5.12
C TYR A 473 11.86 -25.63 6.13
N PRO A 474 13.16 -25.94 5.91
CA PRO A 474 14.25 -25.46 6.74
C PRO A 474 14.32 -23.95 6.67
N GLN A 475 14.52 -23.30 7.82
CA GLN A 475 14.47 -21.85 7.92
C GLN A 475 15.81 -21.19 7.69
N THR A 476 15.82 -20.18 6.81
CA THR A 476 16.93 -19.23 6.69
C THR A 476 17.14 -18.53 8.05
N PRO A 477 18.39 -18.41 8.55
CA PRO A 477 18.65 -17.70 9.79
C PRO A 477 18.07 -16.28 9.80
N LEU A 478 17.67 -15.78 10.99
CA LEU A 478 17.31 -14.37 11.15
C LEU A 478 18.53 -13.49 10.86
N GLN A 479 18.31 -12.38 10.20
CA GLN A 479 19.35 -11.38 9.86
C GLN A 479 19.23 -10.14 10.75
N GLY A 480 18.18 -10.07 11.55
CA GLY A 480 17.98 -9.07 12.59
C GLY A 480 18.56 -9.51 13.94
N LEU A 481 18.63 -8.55 14.86
CA LEU A 481 19.04 -8.74 16.25
C LEU A 481 17.91 -8.31 17.19
N SER A 482 17.79 -8.98 18.36
CA SER A 482 16.82 -8.54 19.37
C SER A 482 17.16 -7.15 19.90
N MET A 483 16.15 -6.27 19.91
CA MET A 483 16.23 -4.92 20.49
C MET A 483 16.05 -4.93 22.02
N ARG A 484 15.77 -6.08 22.62
CA ARG A 484 15.42 -6.21 24.04
C ARG A 484 16.51 -5.66 24.99
N TYR A 485 17.79 -5.73 24.61
CA TYR A 485 18.90 -5.18 25.39
C TYR A 485 18.74 -3.66 25.64
N SER A 486 18.06 -2.96 24.72
CA SER A 486 17.83 -1.51 24.82
C SER A 486 16.63 -1.15 25.72
N PHE A 487 15.78 -2.12 26.08
CA PHE A 487 14.58 -1.87 26.88
C PHE A 487 14.92 -1.30 28.26
N ASP A 488 15.94 -1.84 28.89
CA ASP A 488 16.34 -1.47 30.26
C ASP A 488 17.42 -0.39 30.32
N SER A 489 18.01 0.03 29.19
CA SER A 489 19.11 0.99 29.18
C SER A 489 19.20 1.81 27.89
N ALA A 490 19.07 3.13 28.04
CA ALA A 490 19.32 4.09 26.96
C ALA A 490 20.82 4.29 26.66
N SER A 491 21.69 3.90 27.57
CA SER A 491 23.16 4.19 27.48
C SER A 491 23.97 3.04 26.87
N LEU A 492 23.37 1.88 26.61
CA LEU A 492 24.10 0.80 25.96
C LEU A 492 24.36 1.15 24.49
N PRO A 493 25.53 0.80 23.94
CA PRO A 493 25.78 1.01 22.51
C PRO A 493 24.88 0.13 21.66
N SER A 494 24.70 0.54 20.41
CA SER A 494 23.96 -0.27 19.41
C SER A 494 24.59 -1.65 19.28
N ALA A 495 23.79 -2.70 19.46
CA ALA A 495 24.23 -4.07 19.23
C ALA A 495 24.36 -4.38 17.73
N LYS A 496 23.54 -3.73 16.90
CA LYS A 496 23.63 -3.80 15.44
C LYS A 496 24.86 -3.03 14.97
N THR A 497 25.65 -3.64 14.11
CA THR A 497 26.90 -3.05 13.62
C THR A 497 26.84 -2.66 12.14
N THR A 498 25.95 -3.29 11.37
CA THR A 498 25.89 -3.10 9.91
C THR A 498 24.45 -3.26 9.41
N GLN A 499 24.07 -2.40 8.48
CA GLN A 499 22.85 -2.54 7.70
C GLN A 499 23.09 -2.01 6.28
N PHE A 500 22.75 -2.82 5.27
CA PHE A 500 22.79 -2.38 3.88
C PHE A 500 21.40 -1.91 3.41
N TYR A 501 21.40 -1.07 2.38
CA TYR A 501 20.23 -0.56 1.69
C TYR A 501 20.41 -0.70 0.19
N SER A 502 19.36 -1.09 -0.49
CA SER A 502 19.30 -1.19 -1.95
C SER A 502 17.85 -1.00 -2.38
N MET A 503 17.56 0.09 -3.11
CA MET A 503 16.21 0.41 -3.52
C MET A 503 16.22 1.19 -4.83
N LEU A 504 15.57 0.66 -5.89
CA LEU A 504 15.35 1.35 -7.17
C LEU A 504 16.61 2.03 -7.72
N GLY A 505 17.76 1.36 -7.61
CA GLY A 505 19.06 1.90 -8.02
C GLY A 505 19.81 2.66 -6.93
N THR A 506 19.14 3.21 -5.92
CA THR A 506 19.81 3.86 -4.79
C THR A 506 20.47 2.82 -3.89
N ARG A 507 21.60 3.16 -3.30
CA ARG A 507 22.42 2.25 -2.51
C ARG A 507 22.91 2.93 -1.24
N GLY A 508 22.97 2.19 -0.15
CA GLY A 508 23.52 2.68 1.10
C GLY A 508 24.03 1.57 1.99
N ILE A 509 24.97 1.90 2.84
CA ILE A 509 25.49 1.02 3.88
C ILE A 509 25.75 1.84 5.16
N TRP A 510 25.16 1.41 6.26
CA TRP A 510 25.48 1.93 7.57
C TRP A 510 26.39 0.93 8.29
N HIS A 511 27.46 1.43 8.91
CA HIS A 511 28.37 0.64 9.73
C HIS A 511 28.92 1.46 10.87
N GLN A 512 28.55 1.10 12.12
CA GLN A 512 29.08 1.68 13.35
C GLN A 512 29.07 3.22 13.35
N GLY A 513 27.92 3.83 13.05
CA GLY A 513 27.73 5.29 13.04
C GLY A 513 28.10 5.98 11.73
N TRP A 514 28.69 5.27 10.77
CA TRP A 514 29.04 5.81 9.47
C TRP A 514 28.11 5.28 8.38
N LYS A 515 27.68 6.15 7.49
CA LYS A 515 26.83 5.78 6.36
C LYS A 515 27.42 6.28 5.04
N ALA A 516 27.65 5.35 4.12
CA ALA A 516 27.90 5.68 2.72
C ALA A 516 26.63 5.49 1.93
N VAL A 517 26.29 6.45 1.05
CA VAL A 517 25.05 6.44 0.27
C VAL A 517 25.27 7.03 -1.10
N THR A 518 24.53 6.55 -2.14
CA THR A 518 24.57 7.09 -3.48
C THR A 518 23.43 8.08 -3.72
N THR A 519 23.71 9.10 -4.54
CA THR A 519 22.72 10.01 -5.09
C THR A 519 22.19 9.53 -6.44
N HIS A 520 21.90 8.25 -6.55
CA HIS A 520 21.28 7.70 -7.76
C HIS A 520 19.80 8.10 -7.80
N PRO A 521 19.29 8.73 -8.88
CA PRO A 521 17.86 9.01 -8.96
C PRO A 521 17.10 7.69 -9.17
N ALA A 522 16.13 7.46 -8.31
CA ALA A 522 15.30 6.28 -8.39
C ALA A 522 14.52 6.24 -9.71
N ILE A 523 14.42 5.06 -10.32
CA ILE A 523 13.60 4.79 -11.52
C ILE A 523 13.95 5.69 -12.72
N SER A 524 15.19 6.05 -12.83
CA SER A 524 15.63 6.99 -13.85
C SER A 524 15.91 6.35 -15.21
N GLY A 525 16.15 5.04 -15.26
CA GLY A 525 16.66 4.37 -16.43
C GLY A 525 18.09 4.77 -16.83
N TRP A 526 18.82 5.43 -15.92
CA TRP A 526 20.18 5.90 -16.24
C TRP A 526 21.19 4.78 -16.31
N SER A 527 20.97 3.67 -15.66
CA SER A 527 21.87 2.52 -15.55
C SER A 527 23.27 2.90 -15.00
N ASP A 528 24.27 2.94 -15.69
CA ASP A 528 25.63 3.43 -15.39
C ASP A 528 26.03 3.51 -13.87
N PHE A 529 25.63 2.52 -13.05
CA PHE A 529 25.88 2.47 -11.60
C PHE A 529 27.34 2.71 -11.19
N HIS A 530 28.30 2.45 -12.10
CA HIS A 530 29.72 2.67 -11.86
C HIS A 530 30.11 4.16 -11.92
N LYS A 531 29.22 5.03 -12.38
CA LYS A 531 29.41 6.49 -12.42
C LYS A 531 28.78 7.20 -11.23
N ASP A 532 28.06 6.46 -10.37
CA ASP A 532 27.44 7.06 -9.21
C ASP A 532 28.46 7.64 -8.24
N THR A 533 28.12 8.78 -7.68
CA THR A 533 28.87 9.39 -6.61
C THR A 533 28.40 8.86 -5.28
N TRP A 534 29.35 8.41 -4.45
CA TRP A 534 29.10 8.03 -3.09
C TRP A 534 29.41 9.21 -2.15
N GLU A 535 28.45 9.54 -1.29
CA GLU A 535 28.58 10.48 -0.18
C GLU A 535 28.83 9.71 1.10
N LEU A 536 29.54 10.30 2.07
CA LEU A 536 29.89 9.69 3.36
C LEU A 536 29.46 10.58 4.52
N TYR A 537 28.73 10.03 5.47
CA TYR A 537 28.21 10.73 6.65
C TYR A 537 28.54 10.02 7.95
N HIS A 538 28.76 10.79 9.02
CA HIS A 538 28.84 10.26 10.38
C HIS A 538 27.48 10.48 11.06
N THR A 539 26.56 9.54 10.90
CA THR A 539 25.14 9.69 11.26
C THR A 539 24.86 9.77 12.77
N ASP A 540 25.80 9.37 13.63
CA ASP A 540 25.66 9.59 15.07
C ASP A 540 25.75 11.07 15.46
N THR A 541 26.44 11.89 14.66
CA THR A 541 26.64 13.34 14.87
C THR A 541 25.94 14.19 13.84
N ASP A 542 25.71 13.69 12.63
CA ASP A 542 25.05 14.34 11.52
C ASP A 542 23.85 13.48 11.05
N ARG A 543 22.76 13.56 11.80
CA ARG A 543 21.53 12.81 11.53
C ARG A 543 20.87 13.18 10.22
N ALA A 544 21.03 14.43 9.80
CA ALA A 544 20.38 15.00 8.60
C ALA A 544 21.22 14.81 7.32
N GLU A 545 22.37 14.16 7.40
CA GLU A 545 23.26 13.86 6.26
C GLU A 545 23.65 15.14 5.48
N LEU A 546 24.15 16.17 6.22
CA LEU A 546 24.45 17.48 5.66
C LEU A 546 25.91 17.62 5.19
N THR A 547 26.85 17.04 5.95
CA THR A 547 28.27 17.22 5.72
C THR A 547 28.87 15.98 5.08
N ASP A 548 29.04 16.03 3.77
CA ASP A 548 29.71 14.96 3.04
C ASP A 548 31.22 14.92 3.39
N LEU A 549 31.63 13.83 4.02
CA LEU A 549 33.00 13.55 4.46
C LEU A 549 33.80 12.70 3.45
N ALA A 550 33.26 12.37 2.28
CA ALA A 550 33.88 11.48 1.30
C ALA A 550 35.28 11.94 0.90
N GLY A 551 35.48 13.25 0.74
CA GLY A 551 36.79 13.84 0.40
C GLY A 551 37.77 13.88 1.58
N GLN A 552 37.29 13.85 2.84
CA GLN A 552 38.09 13.91 4.04
C GLN A 552 38.46 12.52 4.56
N GLU A 553 37.61 11.52 4.34
CA GLU A 553 37.75 10.13 4.81
C GLU A 553 37.67 9.12 3.63
N PRO A 554 38.52 9.26 2.58
CA PRO A 554 38.41 8.43 1.39
C PRO A 554 38.65 6.95 1.61
N GLU A 555 39.52 6.60 2.56
CA GLU A 555 39.81 5.20 2.91
C GLU A 555 38.59 4.54 3.56
N ARG A 556 37.91 5.25 4.47
CA ARG A 556 36.69 4.78 5.12
C ARG A 556 35.57 4.61 4.08
N LEU A 557 35.41 5.57 3.18
CA LEU A 557 34.43 5.45 2.10
C LEU A 557 34.68 4.18 1.27
N GLN A 558 35.92 3.91 0.86
CA GLN A 558 36.25 2.70 0.10
C GLN A 558 35.99 1.41 0.87
N GLN A 559 36.23 1.41 2.18
CA GLN A 559 35.90 0.26 3.05
C GLN A 559 34.39 0.02 3.08
N LEU A 560 33.58 1.08 3.24
CA LEU A 560 32.13 0.98 3.28
C LEU A 560 31.54 0.56 1.92
N ILE A 561 32.07 1.07 0.81
CA ILE A 561 31.67 0.62 -0.53
C ILE A 561 31.97 -0.88 -0.70
N GLY A 562 33.15 -1.34 -0.28
CA GLY A 562 33.50 -2.76 -0.31
C GLY A 562 32.54 -3.61 0.55
N LEU A 563 32.18 -3.11 1.74
CA LEU A 563 31.24 -3.78 2.64
C LEU A 563 29.81 -3.81 2.02
N TRP A 564 29.38 -2.73 1.35
CA TRP A 564 28.11 -2.73 0.64
C TRP A 564 28.04 -3.83 -0.42
N PHE A 565 29.08 -3.98 -1.26
CA PHE A 565 29.12 -5.03 -2.28
C PHE A 565 29.11 -6.44 -1.66
N TYR A 566 29.77 -6.63 -0.52
CA TYR A 566 29.73 -7.90 0.21
C TYR A 566 28.31 -8.20 0.71
N GLU A 567 27.67 -7.27 1.42
CA GLU A 567 26.33 -7.42 1.97
C GLU A 567 25.28 -7.60 0.85
N ALA A 568 25.39 -6.83 -0.23
CA ALA A 568 24.50 -6.95 -1.40
C ALA A 568 24.58 -8.34 -2.04
N GLY A 569 25.80 -8.91 -2.14
CA GLY A 569 26.01 -10.25 -2.63
C GLY A 569 25.43 -11.33 -1.73
N VAL A 570 25.68 -11.25 -0.42
CA VAL A 570 25.15 -12.19 0.59
C VAL A 570 23.61 -12.17 0.63
N ASN A 571 23.01 -10.97 0.51
CA ASN A 571 21.57 -10.76 0.61
C ASN A 571 20.83 -10.82 -0.74
N GLN A 572 21.47 -11.25 -1.82
CA GLN A 572 20.84 -11.42 -3.14
C GLN A 572 20.33 -10.10 -3.77
N ALA A 573 20.97 -8.96 -3.47
CA ALA A 573 20.53 -7.67 -3.99
C ALA A 573 20.83 -7.45 -5.49
N PHE A 574 21.54 -8.37 -6.14
CA PHE A 574 21.84 -8.28 -7.58
C PHE A 574 20.86 -9.09 -8.44
N PRO A 575 20.56 -8.60 -9.66
CA PRO A 575 21.02 -7.34 -10.27
C PRO A 575 20.36 -6.12 -9.65
N LEU A 576 21.05 -4.96 -9.70
CA LEU A 576 20.42 -3.67 -9.39
C LEU A 576 19.45 -3.29 -10.51
N ASP A 577 18.36 -2.64 -10.15
CA ASP A 577 17.33 -2.23 -11.10
C ASP A 577 16.97 -0.75 -10.87
N ASP A 578 17.32 0.10 -11.82
CA ASP A 578 16.91 1.51 -11.89
C ASP A 578 16.15 1.78 -13.18
N ARG A 579 15.77 0.71 -13.88
CA ARG A 579 15.03 0.86 -15.14
C ARG A 579 13.87 1.81 -14.95
N SER A 580 13.65 2.62 -15.98
CA SER A 580 12.44 3.42 -16.04
C SER A 580 11.21 2.51 -15.88
N ALA A 581 10.18 3.10 -15.39
CA ALA A 581 8.92 2.41 -15.20
C ALA A 581 8.45 1.72 -16.51
N LEU A 582 8.65 2.35 -17.67
CA LEU A 582 8.38 1.75 -18.99
C LEU A 582 9.15 0.45 -19.22
N GLU A 583 10.44 0.42 -18.89
CA GLU A 583 11.29 -0.77 -19.07
C GLU A 583 10.88 -1.90 -18.11
N ILE A 584 10.50 -1.58 -16.87
CA ILE A 584 10.04 -2.55 -15.89
C ILE A 584 8.77 -3.24 -16.39
N LEU A 585 7.79 -2.50 -16.90
CA LEU A 585 6.53 -3.05 -17.37
C LEU A 585 6.62 -3.74 -18.74
N SER A 586 7.54 -3.31 -19.59
CA SER A 586 7.78 -4.02 -20.85
C SER A 586 8.48 -5.36 -20.67
N THR A 587 8.98 -5.66 -19.47
CA THR A 587 9.60 -6.94 -19.17
C THR A 587 8.55 -8.05 -19.15
N PRO A 588 8.68 -9.11 -19.96
CA PRO A 588 7.75 -10.21 -19.98
C PRO A 588 7.65 -10.89 -18.60
N ARG A 589 6.43 -11.04 -18.10
CA ARG A 589 6.12 -11.75 -16.86
C ARG A 589 5.24 -12.97 -17.16
N PRO A 590 5.26 -14.00 -16.30
CA PRO A 590 4.33 -15.11 -16.44
C PRO A 590 2.88 -14.63 -16.37
N GLU A 591 2.10 -14.89 -17.39
CA GLU A 591 0.66 -14.62 -17.42
C GLU A 591 -0.12 -15.83 -16.93
N LEU A 592 -1.17 -15.64 -16.14
CA LEU A 592 -2.05 -16.72 -15.69
C LEU A 592 -2.78 -17.37 -16.87
N THR A 593 -3.13 -16.58 -17.87
CA THR A 593 -3.82 -17.02 -19.08
C THR A 593 -3.43 -16.12 -20.26
N PRO A 594 -3.16 -16.68 -21.45
CA PRO A 594 -2.81 -15.86 -22.60
C PRO A 594 -3.95 -14.92 -23.00
N ALA A 595 -3.60 -13.77 -23.57
CA ALA A 595 -4.56 -12.82 -24.14
C ALA A 595 -5.45 -13.52 -25.19
N ARG A 596 -6.73 -13.12 -25.23
CA ARG A 596 -7.75 -13.66 -26.13
C ARG A 596 -8.46 -12.53 -26.84
N ASN A 597 -9.07 -12.82 -27.99
CA ASN A 597 -9.91 -11.86 -28.71
C ASN A 597 -11.38 -11.90 -28.25
N ARG A 598 -11.77 -12.93 -27.49
CA ARG A 598 -13.11 -13.08 -26.92
C ARG A 598 -13.04 -13.50 -25.46
N TYR A 599 -13.76 -12.74 -24.62
CA TYR A 599 -13.94 -13.00 -23.20
C TYR A 599 -15.43 -13.21 -22.91
N VAL A 600 -15.76 -14.18 -22.05
CA VAL A 600 -17.14 -14.48 -21.71
C VAL A 600 -17.30 -14.50 -20.20
N TYR A 601 -18.17 -13.63 -19.71
CA TYR A 601 -18.47 -13.49 -18.28
C TYR A 601 -19.94 -13.87 -18.01
N ARG A 602 -20.22 -14.32 -16.79
CA ARG A 602 -21.57 -14.71 -16.37
C ARG A 602 -21.98 -13.94 -15.12
N PRO A 603 -23.30 -13.64 -14.96
CA PRO A 603 -23.80 -13.01 -13.74
C PRO A 603 -23.62 -13.94 -12.53
N GLY A 604 -23.56 -13.36 -11.33
CA GLY A 604 -23.44 -14.09 -10.07
C GLY A 604 -22.00 -14.51 -9.71
N GLY A 605 -21.01 -14.18 -10.53
CA GLY A 605 -19.59 -14.25 -10.18
C GLY A 605 -19.16 -13.09 -9.29
N SER A 606 -18.00 -13.25 -8.65
CA SER A 606 -17.27 -12.14 -8.03
C SER A 606 -16.74 -11.20 -9.10
N GLU A 607 -16.43 -9.99 -8.71
CA GLU A 607 -15.74 -9.02 -9.53
C GLU A 607 -14.44 -9.59 -10.10
N VAL A 608 -14.12 -9.21 -11.33
CA VAL A 608 -12.87 -9.58 -12.01
C VAL A 608 -11.92 -8.41 -11.95
N PRO A 609 -10.78 -8.52 -11.23
CA PRO A 609 -9.81 -7.43 -11.12
C PRO A 609 -9.35 -6.92 -12.48
N GLU A 610 -9.16 -5.60 -12.63
CA GLU A 610 -8.80 -4.98 -13.91
C GLU A 610 -7.51 -5.59 -14.51
N SER A 611 -6.55 -5.96 -13.68
CA SER A 611 -5.29 -6.57 -14.10
C SER A 611 -5.44 -7.89 -14.89
N VAL A 612 -6.56 -8.60 -14.71
CA VAL A 612 -6.87 -9.86 -15.41
C VAL A 612 -8.16 -9.81 -16.21
N ALA A 613 -8.86 -8.67 -16.22
CA ALA A 613 -10.04 -8.43 -17.04
C ALA A 613 -9.66 -8.18 -18.52
N VAL A 614 -10.70 -8.08 -19.38
CA VAL A 614 -10.48 -7.75 -20.78
C VAL A 614 -9.94 -6.33 -20.95
N ASN A 615 -8.81 -6.18 -21.63
CA ASN A 615 -8.26 -4.88 -21.98
C ASN A 615 -8.88 -4.36 -23.27
N ILE A 616 -9.62 -3.25 -23.19
CA ILE A 616 -10.26 -2.56 -24.33
C ILE A 616 -9.53 -1.28 -24.75
N ARG A 617 -8.46 -0.93 -24.08
CA ARG A 617 -7.74 0.36 -24.26
C ARG A 617 -7.19 0.48 -25.66
N ASN A 618 -7.38 1.66 -26.25
CA ASN A 618 -6.88 2.07 -27.57
C ASN A 618 -7.19 1.09 -28.74
N ARG A 619 -8.33 0.38 -28.68
CA ARG A 619 -8.72 -0.61 -29.69
C ARG A 619 -10.23 -0.65 -29.88
N SER A 620 -10.67 -1.19 -31.01
CA SER A 620 -12.09 -1.45 -31.25
C SER A 620 -12.56 -2.66 -30.42
N TYR A 621 -13.77 -2.60 -29.89
CA TYR A 621 -14.36 -3.66 -29.06
C TYR A 621 -15.88 -3.74 -29.24
N SER A 622 -16.45 -4.86 -28.82
CA SER A 622 -17.88 -5.09 -28.79
C SER A 622 -18.28 -5.81 -27.51
N ILE A 623 -19.30 -5.32 -26.82
CA ILE A 623 -19.87 -5.90 -25.61
C ILE A 623 -21.28 -6.38 -25.95
N GLY A 624 -21.53 -7.68 -25.87
CA GLY A 624 -22.81 -8.29 -26.17
C GLY A 624 -23.40 -9.02 -24.96
N ALA A 625 -24.55 -8.56 -24.47
CA ALA A 625 -25.31 -9.20 -23.39
C ALA A 625 -26.42 -10.08 -23.98
N LEU A 626 -26.41 -11.39 -23.67
CA LEU A 626 -27.46 -12.34 -24.02
C LEU A 626 -28.50 -12.34 -22.90
N VAL A 627 -29.74 -11.94 -23.24
CA VAL A 627 -30.84 -11.74 -22.29
C VAL A 627 -32.14 -12.38 -22.75
N ASP A 628 -33.00 -12.75 -21.78
CA ASP A 628 -34.42 -13.00 -22.01
C ASP A 628 -35.21 -11.84 -21.38
N LEU A 629 -36.10 -11.20 -22.17
CA LEU A 629 -36.91 -10.08 -21.74
C LEU A 629 -38.37 -10.46 -21.87
N PRO A 630 -39.04 -10.95 -20.81
CA PRO A 630 -40.40 -11.43 -20.86
C PRO A 630 -41.44 -10.29 -20.99
N GLY A 631 -41.03 -9.06 -20.73
CA GLY A 631 -41.88 -7.87 -20.78
C GLY A 631 -41.06 -6.57 -20.70
N PRO A 632 -41.75 -5.40 -20.66
CA PRO A 632 -41.11 -4.09 -20.76
C PRO A 632 -40.49 -3.56 -19.46
N GLY A 633 -40.34 -4.38 -18.43
CA GLY A 633 -39.90 -3.93 -17.09
C GLY A 633 -38.41 -4.13 -16.79
N ALA A 634 -37.59 -4.43 -17.81
CA ALA A 634 -36.16 -4.61 -17.59
C ALA A 634 -35.46 -3.31 -17.18
N SER A 635 -34.56 -3.40 -16.18
CA SER A 635 -33.82 -2.26 -15.60
C SER A 635 -32.56 -2.73 -14.90
N GLY A 636 -31.54 -1.89 -14.85
CA GLY A 636 -30.26 -2.15 -14.13
C GLY A 636 -29.09 -2.46 -15.04
N VAL A 637 -27.97 -2.79 -14.43
CA VAL A 637 -26.66 -2.95 -15.10
C VAL A 637 -26.53 -4.34 -15.73
N LEU A 638 -26.11 -4.38 -16.99
CA LEU A 638 -25.76 -5.61 -17.72
C LEU A 638 -24.28 -5.91 -17.58
N PHE A 639 -23.45 -4.86 -17.66
CA PHE A 639 -22.00 -4.92 -17.61
C PHE A 639 -21.46 -3.59 -17.09
N SER A 640 -20.47 -3.64 -16.20
CA SER A 640 -19.67 -2.49 -15.77
C SER A 640 -18.20 -2.87 -15.65
N HIS A 641 -17.30 -1.90 -15.81
CA HIS A 641 -15.87 -2.05 -15.62
C HIS A 641 -15.29 -0.69 -15.25
N GLY A 642 -14.59 -0.63 -14.10
CA GLY A 642 -14.11 0.60 -13.48
C GLY A 642 -15.16 1.26 -12.59
N GLY A 643 -14.93 2.53 -12.24
CA GLY A 643 -15.75 3.30 -11.29
C GLY A 643 -15.83 4.79 -11.64
N ARG A 644 -16.02 5.65 -10.61
CA ARG A 644 -16.22 7.10 -10.80
C ARG A 644 -15.00 7.84 -11.34
N PHE A 645 -13.78 7.30 -11.16
CA PHE A 645 -12.55 7.90 -11.66
C PHE A 645 -12.11 7.37 -13.02
N GLY A 646 -12.93 6.54 -13.66
CA GLY A 646 -12.74 6.01 -14.98
C GLY A 646 -13.42 4.66 -15.14
N GLY A 647 -14.11 4.47 -16.28
CA GLY A 647 -14.79 3.22 -16.51
C GLY A 647 -15.84 3.29 -17.60
N HIS A 648 -16.51 2.16 -17.85
CA HIS A 648 -17.61 2.11 -18.79
C HIS A 648 -18.69 1.08 -18.39
N ALA A 649 -19.91 1.34 -18.78
CA ALA A 649 -21.02 0.47 -18.43
C ALA A 649 -22.07 0.37 -19.55
N LEU A 650 -22.68 -0.81 -19.64
CA LEU A 650 -23.85 -1.10 -20.46
C LEU A 650 -25.03 -1.43 -19.54
N TYR A 651 -26.11 -0.66 -19.58
CA TYR A 651 -27.22 -0.81 -18.66
C TYR A 651 -28.57 -0.48 -19.32
N VAL A 652 -29.62 -0.79 -18.60
CA VAL A 652 -31.02 -0.52 -19.02
C VAL A 652 -31.62 0.51 -18.07
N LYS A 653 -32.12 1.62 -18.66
CA LYS A 653 -32.83 2.67 -17.94
C LYS A 653 -34.06 3.09 -18.75
N ASP A 654 -35.22 3.28 -18.09
CA ASP A 654 -36.48 3.72 -18.71
C ASP A 654 -36.85 2.91 -19.95
N GLY A 655 -36.60 1.57 -19.89
CA GLY A 655 -36.86 0.65 -21.00
C GLY A 655 -35.96 0.84 -22.22
N ARG A 656 -34.81 1.49 -22.09
CA ARG A 656 -33.86 1.74 -23.19
C ARG A 656 -32.47 1.26 -22.81
N LEU A 657 -31.77 0.71 -23.80
CA LEU A 657 -30.36 0.37 -23.67
C LEU A 657 -29.52 1.65 -23.62
N THR A 658 -28.61 1.76 -22.66
CA THR A 658 -27.72 2.91 -22.49
C THR A 658 -26.31 2.42 -22.28
N TYR A 659 -25.35 3.13 -22.86
CA TYR A 659 -23.95 2.98 -22.60
C TYR A 659 -23.39 4.29 -22.04
N ALA A 660 -22.62 4.20 -20.96
CA ALA A 660 -21.87 5.30 -20.39
C ALA A 660 -20.38 4.99 -20.41
N TYR A 661 -19.59 5.97 -20.81
CA TYR A 661 -18.14 5.98 -20.64
C TYR A 661 -17.75 7.17 -19.76
N ASN A 662 -17.23 6.88 -18.58
CA ASN A 662 -16.71 7.86 -17.64
C ASN A 662 -15.23 8.10 -17.95
N PHE A 663 -14.89 9.24 -18.50
CA PHE A 663 -13.53 9.63 -18.82
C PHE A 663 -12.89 10.32 -17.62
N LEU A 664 -12.14 9.54 -16.83
CA LEU A 664 -11.32 10.02 -15.69
C LEU A 664 -12.10 10.83 -14.63
N GLY A 665 -13.37 10.56 -14.45
CA GLY A 665 -14.22 11.32 -13.51
C GLY A 665 -14.49 12.78 -13.93
N SER A 666 -13.96 13.21 -15.07
CA SER A 666 -14.07 14.58 -15.56
C SER A 666 -15.16 14.77 -16.60
N GLU A 667 -15.47 13.75 -17.39
CA GLU A 667 -16.46 13.79 -18.45
C GLU A 667 -17.22 12.46 -18.57
N GLU A 668 -18.53 12.51 -18.54
CA GLU A 668 -19.37 11.35 -18.84
C GLU A 668 -19.92 11.43 -20.25
N GLN A 669 -19.59 10.46 -21.09
CA GLN A 669 -20.03 10.33 -22.47
C GLN A 669 -21.13 9.26 -22.53
N ARG A 670 -22.38 9.66 -22.78
CA ARG A 670 -23.55 8.77 -22.71
C ARG A 670 -24.27 8.66 -24.04
N ILE A 671 -24.61 7.42 -24.41
CA ILE A 671 -25.37 7.11 -25.62
C ILE A 671 -26.55 6.24 -25.22
N THR A 672 -27.77 6.69 -25.54
CA THR A 672 -29.01 5.97 -25.23
C THR A 672 -29.69 5.57 -26.54
N ALA A 673 -30.21 4.35 -26.59
CA ALA A 673 -30.95 3.84 -27.73
C ALA A 673 -32.21 4.68 -28.01
N THR A 674 -32.46 4.99 -29.27
CA THR A 674 -33.64 5.74 -29.73
C THR A 674 -34.93 4.94 -29.62
N GLU A 675 -34.84 3.61 -29.58
CA GLU A 675 -35.94 2.68 -29.52
C GLU A 675 -36.00 1.98 -28.15
N PRO A 676 -37.19 1.61 -27.68
CA PRO A 676 -37.33 0.79 -26.47
C PRO A 676 -36.80 -0.61 -26.71
N LEU A 677 -36.49 -1.29 -25.58
CA LEU A 677 -36.05 -2.68 -25.61
C LEU A 677 -37.08 -3.60 -26.28
N PRO A 678 -36.63 -4.57 -27.10
CA PRO A 678 -37.48 -5.63 -27.60
C PRO A 678 -37.91 -6.58 -26.47
N VAL A 679 -39.02 -7.26 -26.66
CA VAL A 679 -39.47 -8.38 -25.81
C VAL A 679 -39.17 -9.69 -26.53
N GLY A 680 -38.62 -10.68 -25.84
CA GLY A 680 -38.31 -11.99 -26.40
C GLY A 680 -37.26 -12.77 -25.63
N GLU A 681 -36.91 -13.94 -26.13
CA GLU A 681 -35.89 -14.82 -25.56
C GLU A 681 -34.62 -14.77 -26.41
N LYS A 682 -33.48 -15.03 -25.77
CA LYS A 682 -32.15 -15.07 -26.39
C LYS A 682 -31.81 -13.83 -27.22
N LEU A 683 -32.22 -12.70 -26.75
CA LEU A 683 -31.92 -11.41 -27.37
C LEU A 683 -30.48 -11.00 -27.09
N ILE A 684 -29.84 -10.33 -28.04
CA ILE A 684 -28.52 -9.73 -27.85
C ILE A 684 -28.67 -8.22 -27.76
N LEU A 685 -28.31 -7.65 -26.63
CA LEU A 685 -28.17 -6.21 -26.43
C LEU A 685 -26.70 -5.89 -26.48
N ALA A 686 -26.26 -4.99 -27.38
CA ALA A 686 -24.85 -4.79 -27.59
C ALA A 686 -24.46 -3.31 -27.71
N ALA A 687 -23.21 -3.03 -27.33
CA ALA A 687 -22.46 -1.81 -27.60
C ALA A 687 -21.19 -2.19 -28.39
N SER A 688 -20.93 -1.50 -29.51
CA SER A 688 -19.70 -1.70 -30.26
C SER A 688 -19.00 -0.36 -30.51
N PHE A 689 -17.73 -0.31 -30.15
CA PHE A 689 -16.85 0.84 -30.39
C PHE A 689 -15.95 0.54 -31.58
N GLU A 690 -15.98 1.40 -32.57
CA GLU A 690 -15.12 1.35 -33.74
C GLU A 690 -14.15 2.55 -33.68
N LYS A 691 -12.90 2.22 -33.38
CA LYS A 691 -11.82 3.22 -33.31
C LYS A 691 -11.53 3.77 -34.71
N ASP A 692 -11.50 5.08 -34.84
CA ASP A 692 -11.19 5.79 -36.11
C ASP A 692 -10.01 6.76 -35.99
N GLY A 693 -9.48 7.00 -34.78
CA GLY A 693 -8.35 7.91 -34.56
C GLY A 693 -7.86 7.94 -33.15
N GLU A 694 -6.90 8.83 -32.90
CA GLU A 694 -6.37 9.17 -31.58
C GLU A 694 -6.22 10.70 -31.46
N VAL A 695 -6.52 11.26 -30.27
CA VAL A 695 -6.27 12.68 -29.96
C VAL A 695 -4.83 12.89 -29.52
N SER A 696 -4.31 11.94 -28.73
CA SER A 696 -2.91 11.85 -28.31
C SER A 696 -2.56 10.35 -28.22
N PRO A 697 -1.30 9.96 -28.09
CA PRO A 697 -0.92 8.56 -27.99
C PRO A 697 -1.78 7.82 -26.96
N GLY A 698 -2.44 6.73 -27.38
CA GLY A 698 -3.31 5.90 -26.55
C GLY A 698 -4.72 6.44 -26.30
N LEU A 699 -4.98 7.74 -26.46
CA LEU A 699 -6.31 8.34 -26.28
C LEU A 699 -7.13 8.16 -27.56
N ALA A 700 -7.82 7.03 -27.67
CA ALA A 700 -8.57 6.67 -28.85
C ALA A 700 -9.88 7.47 -28.99
N THR A 701 -10.24 7.77 -30.22
CA THR A 701 -11.57 8.27 -30.61
C THR A 701 -12.25 7.33 -31.57
N GLY A 702 -13.56 7.36 -31.61
CA GLY A 702 -14.33 6.54 -32.52
C GLY A 702 -15.82 6.68 -32.33
N ILE A 703 -16.56 5.85 -33.05
CA ILE A 703 -18.02 5.77 -33.00
C ILE A 703 -18.42 4.58 -32.13
N LEU A 704 -19.22 4.83 -31.10
CA LEU A 704 -19.91 3.79 -30.35
C LEU A 704 -21.33 3.64 -30.88
N SER A 705 -21.70 2.43 -31.21
CA SER A 705 -23.06 2.08 -31.72
C SER A 705 -23.73 1.12 -30.75
N LEU A 706 -25.02 1.35 -30.46
CA LEU A 706 -25.88 0.45 -29.70
C LEU A 706 -26.72 -0.42 -30.63
N HIS A 707 -26.94 -1.68 -30.26
CA HIS A 707 -27.60 -2.67 -31.08
C HIS A 707 -28.65 -3.49 -30.31
N HIS A 708 -29.75 -3.77 -30.95
CA HIS A 708 -30.68 -4.83 -30.61
C HIS A 708 -30.57 -5.95 -31.69
N GLY A 709 -29.84 -7.01 -31.39
CA GLY A 709 -29.39 -7.97 -32.38
C GLY A 709 -28.52 -7.30 -33.44
N ASP A 710 -28.88 -7.47 -34.71
CA ASP A 710 -28.16 -6.86 -35.84
C ASP A 710 -28.60 -5.41 -36.14
N ARG A 711 -29.66 -4.92 -35.47
CA ARG A 711 -30.21 -3.59 -35.73
C ARG A 711 -29.56 -2.52 -34.84
N LYS A 712 -28.94 -1.53 -35.49
CA LYS A 712 -28.41 -0.35 -34.81
C LYS A 712 -29.56 0.54 -34.28
N VAL A 713 -29.51 0.87 -32.99
CA VAL A 713 -30.58 1.63 -32.31
C VAL A 713 -30.08 2.93 -31.66
N GLY A 714 -28.78 3.20 -31.74
CA GLY A 714 -28.17 4.43 -31.25
C GLY A 714 -26.71 4.51 -31.65
N GLU A 715 -26.17 5.71 -31.73
CA GLU A 715 -24.75 5.92 -31.95
C GLU A 715 -24.29 7.27 -31.39
N GLY A 716 -23.03 7.39 -31.13
CA GLY A 716 -22.39 8.63 -30.73
C GLY A 716 -20.87 8.53 -30.79
N ARG A 717 -20.22 9.69 -30.88
CA ARG A 717 -18.75 9.75 -30.81
C ARG A 717 -18.29 9.74 -29.37
N ILE A 718 -17.29 8.93 -29.06
CA ILE A 718 -16.65 8.91 -27.74
C ILE A 718 -15.13 8.94 -27.89
N ARG A 719 -14.46 9.33 -26.79
CA ARG A 719 -13.04 9.14 -26.57
C ARG A 719 -12.82 8.19 -25.39
N THR A 720 -11.75 7.40 -25.42
CA THR A 720 -11.43 6.43 -24.38
C THR A 720 -10.07 6.73 -23.77
N GLN A 721 -9.91 6.48 -22.46
CA GLN A 721 -8.66 6.71 -21.77
C GLN A 721 -7.58 5.71 -22.17
N PRO A 722 -6.29 6.12 -22.13
CA PRO A 722 -5.17 5.25 -22.52
C PRO A 722 -4.75 4.27 -21.43
N GLY A 723 -4.82 4.67 -20.16
CA GLY A 723 -4.38 3.90 -19.00
C GLY A 723 -5.52 3.14 -18.31
N ARG A 724 -5.27 2.68 -17.09
CA ARG A 724 -6.24 1.96 -16.27
C ARG A 724 -7.48 2.79 -15.96
N PHE A 725 -8.58 2.12 -15.69
CA PHE A 725 -9.82 2.78 -15.28
C PHE A 725 -9.72 3.30 -13.85
N THR A 726 -9.10 2.51 -12.97
CA THR A 726 -8.89 2.87 -11.58
C THR A 726 -7.48 2.47 -11.15
N LEU A 727 -6.94 3.17 -10.15
CA LEU A 727 -5.65 2.81 -9.55
C LEU A 727 -5.82 1.65 -8.57
N ALA A 728 -6.93 1.64 -7.83
CA ALA A 728 -7.27 0.57 -6.91
C ALA A 728 -8.80 0.42 -6.86
N GLY A 729 -9.27 -0.80 -6.64
CA GLY A 729 -10.67 -1.10 -6.47
C GLY A 729 -11.33 -1.65 -7.72
N GLU A 730 -12.35 -0.98 -8.19
CA GLU A 730 -13.39 -1.45 -9.08
C GLU A 730 -12.90 -2.17 -10.35
N GLY A 731 -13.15 -3.47 -10.40
CA GLY A 731 -12.92 -4.31 -11.57
C GLY A 731 -14.11 -4.40 -12.52
N LEU A 732 -14.27 -5.58 -13.12
CA LEU A 732 -15.35 -5.86 -14.08
C LEU A 732 -16.47 -6.67 -13.42
N ASN A 733 -17.69 -6.20 -13.54
CA ASN A 733 -18.89 -6.83 -13.03
C ASN A 733 -19.90 -7.16 -14.12
N VAL A 734 -20.74 -8.17 -13.90
CA VAL A 734 -21.80 -8.60 -14.83
C VAL A 734 -23.13 -8.77 -14.10
N GLY A 735 -24.14 -8.07 -14.60
CA GLY A 735 -25.47 -8.08 -14.03
C GLY A 735 -25.65 -7.18 -12.80
N LYS A 736 -24.63 -6.43 -12.45
CA LYS A 736 -24.61 -5.43 -11.39
C LYS A 736 -23.44 -4.47 -11.63
N ASP A 737 -23.44 -3.36 -10.91
CA ASP A 737 -22.24 -2.60 -10.57
C ASP A 737 -22.07 -2.67 -9.06
N SER A 738 -20.85 -2.58 -8.56
CA SER A 738 -20.57 -2.68 -7.12
C SER A 738 -19.57 -1.62 -6.73
N GLY A 739 -19.54 -1.26 -5.43
CA GLY A 739 -18.67 -0.23 -4.90
C GLY A 739 -18.91 1.14 -5.52
N ASP A 740 -17.90 1.67 -6.19
CA ASP A 740 -17.92 3.00 -6.77
C ASP A 740 -18.49 3.00 -8.20
N ALA A 741 -19.71 3.53 -8.37
CA ALA A 741 -20.43 3.46 -9.61
C ALA A 741 -19.73 4.16 -10.78
N VAL A 742 -19.71 3.53 -11.96
CA VAL A 742 -19.23 4.15 -13.22
C VAL A 742 -20.01 5.42 -13.55
N THR A 743 -21.31 5.44 -13.27
CA THR A 743 -22.21 6.57 -13.55
C THR A 743 -23.27 6.75 -12.48
N ALA A 744 -23.59 8.01 -12.16
CA ALA A 744 -24.74 8.35 -11.32
C ALA A 744 -26.09 8.17 -12.03
N ASP A 745 -26.09 7.84 -13.31
CA ASP A 745 -27.32 7.69 -14.11
C ASP A 745 -28.04 6.35 -13.91
N TYR A 746 -27.48 5.41 -13.19
CA TYR A 746 -28.10 4.11 -12.97
C TYR A 746 -29.48 4.21 -12.32
N PRO A 747 -30.46 3.38 -12.72
CA PRO A 747 -31.76 3.34 -12.06
C PRO A 747 -31.68 2.59 -10.72
N GLY A 748 -32.37 3.09 -9.73
CA GLY A 748 -32.47 2.41 -8.41
C GLY A 748 -31.30 2.69 -7.47
N THR A 749 -30.91 1.70 -6.69
CA THR A 749 -29.86 1.78 -5.66
C THR A 749 -28.82 0.68 -5.87
N ALA A 750 -27.61 0.89 -5.34
CA ALA A 750 -26.54 -0.10 -5.34
C ALA A 750 -27.03 -1.48 -4.84
N PRO A 751 -26.57 -2.54 -5.45
CA PRO A 751 -25.58 -2.66 -6.54
C PRO A 751 -26.17 -2.51 -7.95
N TRP A 752 -27.31 -1.83 -8.16
CA TRP A 752 -28.00 -1.58 -9.43
C TRP A 752 -28.23 -2.83 -10.28
N ALA A 753 -28.54 -3.93 -9.59
CA ALA A 753 -28.66 -5.25 -10.20
C ALA A 753 -29.68 -5.28 -11.34
N PHE A 754 -29.32 -5.98 -12.43
CA PHE A 754 -30.25 -6.19 -13.55
C PHE A 754 -31.50 -6.97 -13.10
N SER A 755 -32.64 -6.45 -13.46
CA SER A 755 -33.98 -6.98 -13.09
C SER A 755 -34.96 -6.90 -14.25
N GLY A 756 -36.11 -7.55 -14.09
CA GLY A 756 -37.19 -7.57 -15.14
C GLY A 756 -36.84 -8.44 -16.34
N GLY A 757 -35.80 -9.22 -16.29
CA GLY A 757 -35.35 -10.20 -17.29
C GLY A 757 -34.32 -11.16 -16.74
N THR A 758 -33.81 -12.05 -17.59
CA THR A 758 -32.70 -12.95 -17.26
C THR A 758 -31.48 -12.60 -18.10
N LEU A 759 -30.36 -12.27 -17.43
CA LEU A 759 -29.06 -12.12 -18.07
C LEU A 759 -28.33 -13.46 -18.04
N HIS A 760 -28.03 -14.02 -19.21
CA HIS A 760 -27.32 -15.32 -19.29
C HIS A 760 -25.82 -15.19 -19.29
N ARG A 761 -25.28 -14.24 -20.03
CA ARG A 761 -23.86 -13.95 -20.17
C ARG A 761 -23.61 -12.63 -20.86
N VAL A 762 -22.39 -12.12 -20.69
CA VAL A 762 -21.83 -11.03 -21.48
C VAL A 762 -20.58 -11.53 -22.19
N ALA A 763 -20.48 -11.27 -23.48
CA ALA A 763 -19.28 -11.53 -24.27
C ALA A 763 -18.64 -10.18 -24.64
N VAL A 764 -17.33 -10.08 -24.47
CA VAL A 764 -16.55 -8.93 -24.93
C VAL A 764 -15.58 -9.41 -26.00
N ASP A 765 -15.75 -8.89 -27.20
CA ASP A 765 -14.86 -9.13 -28.33
C ASP A 765 -13.96 -7.92 -28.53
N VAL A 766 -12.67 -8.15 -28.74
CA VAL A 766 -11.67 -7.11 -28.93
C VAL A 766 -10.87 -7.37 -30.20
N SER A 767 -10.42 -6.32 -30.88
CA SER A 767 -9.65 -6.38 -32.10
C SER A 767 -8.18 -5.98 -31.89
N GLY A 768 -7.29 -6.49 -32.74
CA GLY A 768 -5.86 -6.16 -32.70
C GLY A 768 -5.12 -6.65 -31.42
N GLU A 769 -3.88 -6.26 -31.28
CA GLU A 769 -3.12 -6.52 -30.06
C GLU A 769 -3.61 -5.61 -28.91
N PRO A 770 -3.55 -6.08 -27.65
CA PRO A 770 -3.84 -5.23 -26.51
C PRO A 770 -2.95 -3.99 -26.50
N TYR A 771 -3.56 -2.84 -26.38
CA TYR A 771 -2.80 -1.62 -26.10
C TYR A 771 -2.48 -1.58 -24.60
N ILE A 772 -1.21 -1.37 -24.32
CA ILE A 772 -0.72 -1.07 -22.97
C ILE A 772 0.15 0.18 -23.15
N ASP A 773 -0.24 1.27 -22.51
CA ASP A 773 0.64 2.42 -22.35
C ASP A 773 1.63 2.08 -21.24
N LEU A 774 2.74 1.46 -21.65
CA LEU A 774 3.74 0.93 -20.72
C LEU A 774 4.36 2.04 -19.87
N GLU A 775 4.49 3.24 -20.40
CA GLU A 775 5.03 4.37 -19.65
C GLU A 775 4.10 4.76 -18.51
N ARG A 776 2.80 4.80 -18.77
CA ARG A 776 1.77 5.17 -17.79
C ARG A 776 1.40 4.05 -16.82
N GLU A 777 1.35 2.82 -17.28
CA GLU A 777 1.20 1.66 -16.38
C GLU A 777 2.33 1.62 -15.36
N ALA A 778 3.50 2.01 -15.80
CA ALA A 778 4.70 2.03 -14.98
C ALA A 778 4.71 3.17 -13.98
N GLU A 779 4.33 4.37 -14.40
CA GLU A 779 4.14 5.51 -13.49
C GLU A 779 3.04 5.19 -12.47
N ALA A 780 1.91 4.60 -12.91
CA ALA A 780 0.83 4.14 -12.04
C ALA A 780 1.28 3.09 -11.03
N MET A 781 2.11 2.16 -11.45
CA MET A 781 2.67 1.15 -10.56
C MET A 781 3.52 1.78 -9.46
N LEU A 782 4.31 2.77 -9.81
CA LEU A 782 5.24 3.43 -8.89
C LEU A 782 4.55 4.41 -7.93
N ALA A 783 3.46 5.04 -8.35
CA ALA A 783 2.69 5.90 -7.44
C ALA A 783 1.75 5.13 -6.51
N ARG A 784 1.55 3.84 -6.74
CA ARG A 784 0.87 2.95 -5.79
C ARG A 784 1.77 2.54 -4.61
N GLU A 785 3.02 2.95 -4.63
CA GLU A 785 3.98 2.73 -3.56
C GLU A 785 3.92 3.79 -2.47
#